data_a64a232118099c37657c2298eacbf45d
#
_entry.id   a64a232118099c37657c2298eacbf45d
#
_cell.length_a   1.000
_cell.length_b   1.000
_cell.length_c   1.000
_cell.angle_alpha   90.00
_cell.angle_beta   90.00
_cell.angle_gamma   90.00
#
_symmetry.space_group_name_H-M   'P 1'
#
loop_
_entity.id
_entity.type
_entity.pdbx_description
1 polymer ?
#
loop_
_entity_poly.entity_id
_entity_poly.type
_entity_poly.pdbx_seq_one_letter_code
_entity_poly.pdbx_strand_id
1 'polypeptide(L)'
;MAHSANPTLLFVPDMSCASCVAKIEKAFAAKEVEARVNLADKQVSVAAGLPVAEAVALLLSAGYRAEPITDAASAMADKAEHDAREYRTRIRQAIAGLGLGIPLMIWGLAGGDMMIHDSQSQLIWGAMGLLTLLLLVTTGGHFFSGMWRSLKAKSANMDTLIALGTGTAWLYSMLVVLIPGFFPDGTRHVYFEASVMILGLINLGHALELRARGKTSEAVQKLIGLQSNTAIKITENGDETVAIAALVVGDKLRLRPGDRVALDGDVLSGNSLLDESMLTGEPIPVAKSVGDSLSAGTVNGNGSLIYQVTAGPADTRLAKIIALVQEAQTSKMPIGRLTDKIAAVFVPVVVVIALLAAIIWYFAGPEPALSHALVVLTSVLIIACPCALGLATPMSIMVSVGRAASMGVLVKNGEALQTASKVSCVVLDKTGTITEGKPAVTQVDIFDDAFDERELLRAVASLEQHSGHPLAAALLDAAKAKEVVLSEPQGFDYRQGQGLLGQFEGRQWAVGNSKLMDALGIRLTETHQARLEQGAALGHTQVLVARNNQLLALVGISDPIKADAKEAMAALKTQGKRLVLLSGDNQATAEAVARQVGIEEVIAGVLPDEKQSWVNKFQAQGEVVAMVGDGINDAPALMAADVGIAMGSGTEIAIESADLTLLNPRLGSLAGAFALSRATLGNIKQNLFGAFIYNTLGIPIAAGVLYPLTGILLSPVVAGAAMALSSLTVVTNANRLRRQSLD
;
A
#
# COMPACT_ATOMS: atom_id res chain seq x y z
N MET A 1 2.68 -12.55 27.99
CA MET A 1 2.69 -13.43 26.80
C MET A 1 1.28 -13.41 26.22
N ALA A 2 0.98 -12.43 25.38
CA ALA A 2 -0.25 -12.41 24.61
C ALA A 2 0.14 -12.80 23.18
N HIS A 3 -0.30 -13.99 22.74
CA HIS A 3 -0.23 -14.36 21.33
C HIS A 3 -0.94 -13.24 20.53
N SER A 4 -0.22 -12.56 19.67
CA SER A 4 -0.79 -11.71 18.62
C SER A 4 -1.52 -12.62 17.64
N ALA A 5 -2.77 -12.93 17.92
CA ALA A 5 -3.60 -13.67 17.00
C ALA A 5 -3.82 -12.75 15.77
N ASN A 6 -3.51 -13.25 14.59
CA ASN A 6 -3.74 -12.55 13.32
C ASN A 6 -5.22 -12.14 13.19
N PRO A 7 -5.53 -10.98 12.62
CA PRO A 7 -6.90 -10.57 12.38
C PRO A 7 -7.61 -11.59 11.47
N THR A 8 -8.88 -11.89 11.79
CA THR A 8 -9.71 -12.77 10.97
C THR A 8 -10.15 -12.04 9.70
N LEU A 9 -9.82 -12.56 8.54
CA LEU A 9 -10.27 -12.04 7.26
C LEU A 9 -11.50 -12.82 6.76
N LEU A 10 -12.54 -12.07 6.36
CA LEU A 10 -13.80 -12.62 5.84
C LEU A 10 -14.09 -12.02 4.48
N PHE A 11 -14.49 -12.84 3.52
CA PHE A 11 -15.00 -12.39 2.22
C PHE A 11 -16.52 -12.21 2.30
N VAL A 12 -17.03 -11.04 1.90
CA VAL A 12 -18.44 -10.65 1.98
C VAL A 12 -18.95 -10.24 0.60
N PRO A 13 -19.38 -11.19 -0.25
CA PRO A 13 -19.75 -10.94 -1.64
C PRO A 13 -20.91 -9.96 -1.82
N ASP A 14 -21.81 -9.90 -0.86
CA ASP A 14 -23.05 -9.08 -0.91
C ASP A 14 -22.81 -7.58 -0.63
N MET A 15 -21.58 -7.14 -0.35
CA MET A 15 -21.24 -5.72 -0.20
C MET A 15 -21.21 -5.03 -1.56
N SER A 16 -21.98 -3.94 -1.71
CA SER A 16 -22.08 -3.19 -2.97
C SER A 16 -21.85 -1.68 -2.83
N CYS A 17 -21.90 -1.12 -1.63
CA CYS A 17 -21.84 0.34 -1.45
C CYS A 17 -21.35 0.77 -0.06
N ALA A 18 -21.04 2.06 0.08
CA ALA A 18 -20.56 2.65 1.32
C ALA A 18 -21.53 2.50 2.51
N SER A 19 -22.85 2.46 2.26
CA SER A 19 -23.83 2.22 3.33
C SER A 19 -23.78 0.80 3.88
N CYS A 20 -23.42 -0.19 3.04
CA CYS A 20 -23.16 -1.56 3.47
C CYS A 20 -21.98 -1.60 4.46
N VAL A 21 -20.92 -0.88 4.12
CA VAL A 21 -19.73 -0.77 4.96
C VAL A 21 -20.07 -0.19 6.34
N ALA A 22 -20.76 0.96 6.37
CA ALA A 22 -21.14 1.61 7.64
C ALA A 22 -22.03 0.70 8.50
N LYS A 23 -22.91 -0.11 7.87
CA LYS A 23 -23.77 -1.06 8.58
C LYS A 23 -22.98 -2.21 9.20
N ILE A 24 -22.01 -2.75 8.46
CA ILE A 24 -21.12 -3.81 8.95
C ILE A 24 -20.26 -3.29 10.11
N GLU A 25 -19.59 -2.14 9.93
CA GLU A 25 -18.79 -1.51 10.99
C GLU A 25 -19.62 -1.26 12.26
N LYS A 26 -20.86 -0.76 12.10
CA LYS A 26 -21.77 -0.54 13.23
C LYS A 26 -22.18 -1.84 13.93
N ALA A 27 -22.36 -2.95 13.19
CA ALA A 27 -22.71 -4.24 13.78
C ALA A 27 -21.58 -4.79 14.67
N PHE A 28 -20.33 -4.66 14.24
CA PHE A 28 -19.16 -5.05 15.03
C PHE A 28 -18.92 -4.08 16.20
N ALA A 29 -19.05 -2.77 15.99
CA ALA A 29 -18.92 -1.77 17.05
C ALA A 29 -19.92 -1.95 18.17
N ALA A 30 -21.15 -2.44 17.88
CA ALA A 30 -22.14 -2.78 18.90
C ALA A 30 -21.74 -3.96 19.82
N LYS A 31 -20.72 -4.70 19.43
CA LYS A 31 -20.08 -5.79 20.20
C LYS A 31 -18.70 -5.40 20.75
N GLU A 32 -18.34 -4.12 20.64
CA GLU A 32 -17.03 -3.59 21.04
C GLU A 32 -15.85 -4.26 20.30
N VAL A 33 -16.10 -4.78 19.10
CA VAL A 33 -15.11 -5.40 18.23
C VAL A 33 -14.72 -4.45 17.11
N GLU A 34 -13.44 -4.20 16.93
CA GLU A 34 -12.93 -3.42 15.80
C GLU A 34 -13.01 -4.28 14.53
N ALA A 35 -13.70 -3.78 13.52
CA ALA A 35 -13.75 -4.37 12.19
C ALA A 35 -13.44 -3.32 11.14
N ARG A 36 -12.57 -3.68 10.20
CA ARG A 36 -12.19 -2.84 9.06
C ARG A 36 -12.79 -3.44 7.80
N VAL A 37 -13.55 -2.63 7.08
CA VAL A 37 -14.32 -3.07 5.91
C VAL A 37 -13.75 -2.46 4.64
N ASN A 38 -13.35 -3.29 3.69
CA ASN A 38 -12.94 -2.89 2.35
C ASN A 38 -14.03 -3.22 1.33
N LEU A 39 -14.67 -2.19 0.82
CA LEU A 39 -15.69 -2.34 -0.22
C LEU A 39 -15.11 -2.81 -1.55
N ALA A 40 -13.91 -2.35 -1.92
CA ALA A 40 -13.30 -2.67 -3.21
C ALA A 40 -12.95 -4.16 -3.32
N ASP A 41 -12.49 -4.75 -2.23
CA ASP A 41 -12.12 -6.17 -2.16
C ASP A 41 -13.23 -7.06 -1.59
N LYS A 42 -14.34 -6.45 -1.16
CA LYS A 42 -15.44 -7.14 -0.48
C LYS A 42 -14.96 -7.94 0.75
N GLN A 43 -14.00 -7.38 1.48
CA GLN A 43 -13.36 -8.02 2.63
C GLN A 43 -13.66 -7.28 3.92
N VAL A 44 -13.76 -8.05 5.00
CA VAL A 44 -13.88 -7.57 6.37
C VAL A 44 -12.74 -8.17 7.19
N SER A 45 -11.91 -7.32 7.75
CA SER A 45 -10.88 -7.70 8.72
C SER A 45 -11.42 -7.45 10.12
N VAL A 46 -11.49 -8.48 10.92
CA VAL A 46 -11.99 -8.43 12.31
C VAL A 46 -10.82 -8.59 13.25
N ALA A 47 -10.72 -7.70 14.24
CA ALA A 47 -9.66 -7.74 15.24
C ALA A 47 -9.61 -9.11 15.96
N ALA A 48 -8.41 -9.52 16.36
CA ALA A 48 -8.18 -10.76 17.07
C ALA A 48 -9.01 -10.83 18.37
N GLY A 49 -9.59 -12.00 18.64
CA GLY A 49 -10.37 -12.26 19.85
C GLY A 49 -11.82 -12.68 19.63
N LEU A 50 -12.40 -12.41 18.45
CA LEU A 50 -13.72 -12.92 18.10
C LEU A 50 -13.59 -14.23 17.31
N PRO A 51 -14.24 -15.36 17.72
CA PRO A 51 -14.25 -16.60 16.96
C PRO A 51 -14.81 -16.39 15.54
N VAL A 52 -14.20 -17.02 14.53
CA VAL A 52 -14.61 -16.92 13.12
C VAL A 52 -16.11 -17.19 12.93
N ALA A 53 -16.63 -18.23 13.60
CA ALA A 53 -18.05 -18.58 13.52
C ALA A 53 -18.96 -17.47 14.05
N GLU A 54 -18.56 -16.76 15.09
CA GLU A 54 -19.34 -15.64 15.67
C GLU A 54 -19.28 -14.41 14.78
N ALA A 55 -18.12 -14.12 14.17
CA ALA A 55 -17.98 -13.04 13.20
C ALA A 55 -18.86 -13.28 11.95
N VAL A 56 -18.90 -14.52 11.44
CA VAL A 56 -19.79 -14.90 10.33
C VAL A 56 -21.25 -14.80 10.72
N ALA A 57 -21.64 -15.24 11.93
CA ALA A 57 -23.02 -15.13 12.43
C ALA A 57 -23.44 -13.65 12.58
N LEU A 58 -22.56 -12.79 13.03
CA LEU A 58 -22.80 -11.36 13.17
C LEU A 58 -23.06 -10.70 11.79
N LEU A 59 -22.24 -11.03 10.78
CA LEU A 59 -22.44 -10.57 9.40
C LEU A 59 -23.76 -11.08 8.83
N LEU A 60 -24.09 -12.34 9.07
CA LEU A 60 -25.36 -12.92 8.61
C LEU A 60 -26.57 -12.22 9.28
N SER A 61 -26.49 -11.90 10.58
CA SER A 61 -27.54 -11.14 11.28
C SER A 61 -27.68 -9.71 10.73
N ALA A 62 -26.58 -9.11 10.25
CA ALA A 62 -26.59 -7.82 9.57
C ALA A 62 -27.09 -7.91 8.12
N GLY A 63 -27.38 -9.12 7.61
CA GLY A 63 -27.93 -9.38 6.28
C GLY A 63 -26.89 -9.59 5.20
N TYR A 64 -25.64 -9.99 5.56
CA TYR A 64 -24.53 -10.23 4.65
C TYR A 64 -24.01 -11.66 4.83
N ARG A 65 -23.81 -12.37 3.72
CA ARG A 65 -23.10 -13.65 3.73
C ARG A 65 -21.60 -13.39 3.86
N ALA A 66 -20.91 -14.24 4.59
CA ALA A 66 -19.47 -14.13 4.79
C ALA A 66 -18.82 -15.52 4.74
N GLU A 67 -17.66 -15.59 4.13
CA GLU A 67 -16.82 -16.79 4.01
C GLU A 67 -15.45 -16.49 4.61
N PRO A 68 -14.93 -17.36 5.51
CA PRO A 68 -13.61 -17.13 6.10
C PRO A 68 -12.51 -17.36 5.07
N ILE A 69 -11.52 -16.46 5.07
CA ILE A 69 -10.33 -16.55 4.24
C ILE A 69 -9.26 -17.27 5.05
N THR A 70 -8.96 -18.51 4.69
CA THR A 70 -7.99 -19.36 5.40
C THR A 70 -6.60 -19.32 4.78
N ASP A 71 -6.51 -19.06 3.48
CA ASP A 71 -5.25 -18.90 2.74
C ASP A 71 -5.35 -17.75 1.75
N ALA A 72 -4.36 -16.86 1.78
CA ALA A 72 -4.33 -15.66 0.95
C ALA A 72 -4.27 -15.96 -0.56
N ALA A 73 -3.57 -17.03 -0.95
CA ALA A 73 -3.43 -17.40 -2.35
C ALA A 73 -4.72 -18.01 -2.92
N SER A 74 -5.36 -18.93 -2.16
CA SER A 74 -6.65 -19.54 -2.55
C SER A 74 -7.75 -18.48 -2.58
N ALA A 75 -7.82 -17.60 -1.58
CA ALA A 75 -8.80 -16.50 -1.54
C ALA A 75 -8.68 -15.54 -2.73
N MET A 76 -7.46 -15.26 -3.20
CA MET A 76 -7.29 -14.43 -4.40
C MET A 76 -7.68 -15.17 -5.69
N ALA A 77 -7.40 -16.46 -5.80
CA ALA A 77 -7.87 -17.26 -6.93
C ALA A 77 -9.41 -17.30 -6.98
N ASP A 78 -10.04 -17.56 -5.84
CA ASP A 78 -11.50 -17.56 -5.69
C ASP A 78 -12.11 -16.19 -5.99
N LYS A 79 -11.46 -15.11 -5.53
CA LYS A 79 -11.84 -13.73 -5.84
C LYS A 79 -11.72 -13.45 -7.33
N ALA A 80 -10.61 -13.81 -7.97
CA ALA A 80 -10.42 -13.59 -9.40
C ALA A 80 -11.47 -14.34 -10.24
N GLU A 81 -11.81 -15.57 -9.84
CA GLU A 81 -12.89 -16.34 -10.47
C GLU A 81 -14.27 -15.71 -10.24
N HIS A 82 -14.54 -15.25 -9.00
CA HIS A 82 -15.77 -14.53 -8.66
C HIS A 82 -15.92 -13.25 -9.48
N ASP A 83 -14.88 -12.42 -9.54
CA ASP A 83 -14.88 -11.17 -10.30
C ASP A 83 -15.05 -11.44 -11.81
N ALA A 84 -14.44 -12.50 -12.33
CA ALA A 84 -14.62 -12.91 -13.72
C ALA A 84 -16.05 -13.41 -14.01
N ARG A 85 -16.66 -14.14 -13.08
CA ARG A 85 -18.09 -14.56 -13.17
C ARG A 85 -19.01 -13.35 -13.07
N GLU A 86 -18.77 -12.45 -12.11
CA GLU A 86 -19.56 -11.21 -11.95
C GLU A 86 -19.44 -10.33 -13.19
N TYR A 87 -18.25 -10.12 -13.75
CA TYR A 87 -18.04 -9.40 -15.00
C TYR A 87 -18.88 -9.98 -16.15
N ARG A 88 -18.81 -11.30 -16.36
CA ARG A 88 -19.60 -11.98 -17.42
C ARG A 88 -21.10 -11.81 -17.21
N THR A 89 -21.55 -11.86 -15.95
CA THR A 89 -22.96 -11.66 -15.59
C THR A 89 -23.38 -10.24 -15.90
N ARG A 90 -22.60 -9.22 -15.49
CA ARG A 90 -22.90 -7.80 -15.75
C ARG A 90 -22.89 -7.47 -17.23
N ILE A 91 -21.95 -8.01 -18.01
CA ILE A 91 -21.94 -7.84 -19.46
C ILE A 91 -23.19 -8.46 -20.10
N ARG A 92 -23.61 -9.67 -19.70
CA ARG A 92 -24.85 -10.29 -20.23
C ARG A 92 -26.08 -9.46 -19.87
N GLN A 93 -26.16 -8.96 -18.66
CA GLN A 93 -27.24 -8.07 -18.20
C GLN A 93 -27.24 -6.75 -18.97
N ALA A 94 -26.08 -6.16 -19.23
CA ALA A 94 -25.94 -4.95 -20.04
C ALA A 94 -26.40 -5.20 -21.48
N ILE A 95 -25.93 -6.29 -22.11
CA ILE A 95 -26.33 -6.66 -23.48
C ILE A 95 -27.84 -6.88 -23.58
N ALA A 96 -28.45 -7.56 -22.60
CA ALA A 96 -29.90 -7.79 -22.60
C ALA A 96 -30.66 -6.48 -22.47
N GLY A 97 -30.27 -5.59 -21.55
CA GLY A 97 -30.94 -4.27 -21.38
C GLY A 97 -30.76 -3.35 -22.59
N LEU A 98 -29.50 -3.22 -23.09
CA LEU A 98 -29.21 -2.39 -24.26
C LEU A 98 -29.81 -2.97 -25.55
N GLY A 99 -29.82 -4.30 -25.66
CA GLY A 99 -30.36 -5.01 -26.82
C GLY A 99 -31.88 -4.75 -27.06
N LEU A 100 -32.63 -4.49 -25.99
CA LEU A 100 -34.03 -4.02 -26.09
C LEU A 100 -34.09 -2.49 -26.10
N GLY A 101 -33.30 -1.82 -25.25
CA GLY A 101 -33.40 -0.38 -25.05
C GLY A 101 -32.95 0.43 -26.26
N ILE A 102 -31.85 0.04 -26.95
CA ILE A 102 -31.37 0.75 -28.12
C ILE A 102 -32.38 0.72 -29.27
N PRO A 103 -32.96 -0.42 -29.70
CA PRO A 103 -33.98 -0.43 -30.73
C PRO A 103 -35.20 0.42 -30.38
N LEU A 104 -35.70 0.36 -29.14
CA LEU A 104 -36.85 1.18 -28.70
C LEU A 104 -36.50 2.68 -28.72
N MET A 105 -35.29 3.06 -28.29
CA MET A 105 -34.84 4.44 -28.33
C MET A 105 -34.69 4.94 -29.78
N ILE A 106 -34.12 4.13 -30.67
CA ILE A 106 -34.01 4.47 -32.10
C ILE A 106 -35.39 4.64 -32.72
N TRP A 107 -36.33 3.74 -32.39
CA TRP A 107 -37.73 3.84 -32.83
C TRP A 107 -38.35 5.19 -32.42
N GLY A 108 -38.25 5.58 -31.14
CA GLY A 108 -38.75 6.85 -30.65
C GLY A 108 -38.10 8.08 -31.31
N LEU A 109 -36.77 8.06 -31.49
CA LEU A 109 -36.02 9.15 -32.16
C LEU A 109 -36.30 9.26 -33.65
N ALA A 110 -36.61 8.15 -34.33
CA ALA A 110 -37.00 8.12 -35.72
C ALA A 110 -38.47 8.57 -35.99
N GLY A 111 -39.15 9.06 -34.94
CA GLY A 111 -40.54 9.50 -35.05
C GLY A 111 -41.55 8.35 -34.92
N GLY A 112 -41.12 7.20 -34.42
CA GLY A 112 -42.02 6.08 -34.12
C GLY A 112 -43.01 6.43 -33.00
N ASP A 113 -44.21 5.95 -33.11
CA ASP A 113 -45.27 6.22 -32.14
C ASP A 113 -45.04 5.43 -30.85
N MET A 114 -44.83 6.14 -29.75
CA MET A 114 -44.68 5.62 -28.39
C MET A 114 -45.90 5.96 -27.51
N MET A 115 -47.03 6.28 -28.10
CA MET A 115 -48.25 6.61 -27.40
C MET A 115 -49.30 5.50 -27.56
N ILE A 116 -50.29 5.47 -26.66
CA ILE A 116 -51.38 4.53 -26.71
C ILE A 116 -52.63 5.25 -27.24
N HIS A 117 -53.03 4.88 -28.46
CA HIS A 117 -54.20 5.47 -29.16
C HIS A 117 -55.34 4.48 -29.25
N ASP A 118 -55.08 3.20 -29.42
CA ASP A 118 -56.08 2.17 -29.69
C ASP A 118 -55.72 0.83 -29.00
N SER A 119 -56.61 -0.16 -29.13
CA SER A 119 -56.39 -1.48 -28.54
C SER A 119 -55.20 -2.25 -29.12
N GLN A 120 -54.78 -1.93 -30.36
CA GLN A 120 -53.64 -2.58 -30.98
C GLN A 120 -52.30 -2.05 -30.39
N SER A 121 -52.19 -0.73 -30.28
CA SER A 121 -51.03 -0.10 -29.60
C SER A 121 -50.99 -0.51 -28.12
N GLN A 122 -52.13 -0.63 -27.45
CA GLN A 122 -52.22 -1.11 -26.07
C GLN A 122 -51.71 -2.55 -25.93
N LEU A 123 -52.01 -3.45 -26.85
CA LEU A 123 -51.54 -4.84 -26.82
C LEU A 123 -50.04 -4.93 -27.07
N ILE A 124 -49.53 -4.18 -28.08
CA ILE A 124 -48.09 -4.16 -28.42
C ILE A 124 -47.27 -3.62 -27.24
N TRP A 125 -47.67 -2.45 -26.70
CA TRP A 125 -46.96 -1.86 -25.56
C TRP A 125 -47.18 -2.63 -24.27
N GLY A 126 -48.27 -3.36 -24.11
CA GLY A 126 -48.52 -4.29 -23.02
C GLY A 126 -47.52 -5.47 -23.04
N ALA A 127 -47.33 -6.09 -24.20
CA ALA A 127 -46.34 -7.14 -24.38
C ALA A 127 -44.91 -6.61 -24.14
N MET A 128 -44.61 -5.38 -24.60
CA MET A 128 -43.34 -4.72 -24.35
C MET A 128 -43.15 -4.42 -22.87
N GLY A 129 -44.19 -4.01 -22.15
CA GLY A 129 -44.16 -3.80 -20.71
C GLY A 129 -43.88 -5.07 -19.91
N LEU A 130 -44.41 -6.22 -20.32
CA LEU A 130 -44.12 -7.51 -19.73
C LEU A 130 -42.66 -7.96 -20.02
N LEU A 131 -42.18 -7.76 -21.24
CA LEU A 131 -40.79 -8.04 -21.60
C LEU A 131 -39.83 -7.15 -20.79
N THR A 132 -40.16 -5.88 -20.63
CA THR A 132 -39.39 -4.95 -19.79
C THR A 132 -39.41 -5.38 -18.33
N LEU A 133 -40.53 -5.86 -17.79
CA LEU A 133 -40.59 -6.40 -16.43
C LEU A 133 -39.69 -7.61 -16.27
N LEU A 134 -39.70 -8.52 -17.23
CA LEU A 134 -38.82 -9.68 -17.21
C LEU A 134 -37.33 -9.23 -17.15
N LEU A 135 -36.94 -8.22 -17.92
CA LEU A 135 -35.61 -7.65 -17.87
C LEU A 135 -35.35 -6.92 -16.54
N LEU A 136 -36.28 -6.15 -16.00
CA LEU A 136 -36.16 -5.52 -14.68
C LEU A 136 -35.87 -6.57 -13.58
N VAL A 137 -36.55 -7.71 -13.62
CA VAL A 137 -36.34 -8.79 -12.64
C VAL A 137 -35.01 -9.52 -12.86
N THR A 138 -34.67 -9.87 -14.10
CA THR A 138 -33.48 -10.69 -14.42
C THR A 138 -32.20 -9.88 -14.47
N THR A 139 -32.24 -8.64 -14.95
CA THR A 139 -31.06 -7.80 -15.09
C THR A 139 -30.90 -6.75 -13.99
N GLY A 140 -31.99 -6.35 -13.35
CA GLY A 140 -32.09 -5.31 -12.33
C GLY A 140 -32.51 -5.79 -10.94
N GLY A 141 -32.86 -7.08 -10.75
CA GLY A 141 -33.40 -7.61 -9.50
C GLY A 141 -32.54 -7.36 -8.27
N HIS A 142 -31.21 -7.29 -8.44
CA HIS A 142 -30.27 -6.95 -7.38
C HIS A 142 -30.43 -5.50 -6.86
N PHE A 143 -30.80 -4.54 -7.70
CA PHE A 143 -31.10 -3.16 -7.28
C PHE A 143 -32.38 -3.10 -6.44
N PHE A 144 -33.41 -3.79 -6.86
CA PHE A 144 -34.69 -3.85 -6.10
C PHE A 144 -34.49 -4.56 -4.75
N SER A 145 -33.76 -5.65 -4.71
CA SER A 145 -33.43 -6.34 -3.45
C SER A 145 -32.53 -5.48 -2.54
N GLY A 146 -31.59 -4.73 -3.11
CA GLY A 146 -30.75 -3.77 -2.39
C GLY A 146 -31.58 -2.60 -1.82
N MET A 147 -32.50 -2.03 -2.61
CA MET A 147 -33.46 -1.01 -2.14
C MET A 147 -34.25 -1.53 -0.95
N TRP A 148 -34.85 -2.72 -1.06
CA TRP A 148 -35.67 -3.30 0.01
C TRP A 148 -34.89 -3.50 1.31
N ARG A 149 -33.64 -3.99 1.22
CA ARG A 149 -32.76 -4.12 2.36
C ARG A 149 -32.41 -2.76 2.99
N SER A 150 -32.14 -1.75 2.18
CA SER A 150 -31.84 -0.39 2.65
C SER A 150 -33.06 0.26 3.33
N LEU A 151 -34.23 0.13 2.77
CA LEU A 151 -35.47 0.66 3.37
C LEU A 151 -35.76 0.01 4.74
N LYS A 152 -35.62 -1.32 4.84
CA LYS A 152 -35.74 -2.00 6.14
C LYS A 152 -34.70 -1.48 7.18
N ALA A 153 -33.54 -1.05 6.72
CA ALA A 153 -32.52 -0.44 7.57
C ALA A 153 -32.71 1.07 7.81
N LYS A 154 -33.85 1.65 7.37
CA LYS A 154 -34.17 3.09 7.42
C LYS A 154 -33.05 3.95 6.79
N SER A 155 -32.49 3.47 5.70
CA SER A 155 -31.44 4.14 4.92
C SER A 155 -31.79 4.13 3.43
N ALA A 156 -31.14 4.98 2.66
CA ALA A 156 -31.19 4.97 1.21
C ALA A 156 -29.78 4.85 0.63
N ASN A 157 -29.65 4.12 -0.46
CA ASN A 157 -28.37 3.89 -1.13
C ASN A 157 -28.52 4.03 -2.65
N MET A 158 -27.46 3.76 -3.38
CA MET A 158 -27.42 3.75 -4.84
C MET A 158 -28.53 2.86 -5.45
N ASP A 159 -28.71 1.65 -4.90
CA ASP A 159 -29.72 0.71 -5.37
C ASP A 159 -31.16 1.31 -5.26
N THR A 160 -31.37 2.10 -4.19
CA THR A 160 -32.66 2.82 -3.99
C THR A 160 -32.94 3.80 -5.12
N LEU A 161 -31.93 4.59 -5.54
CA LEU A 161 -32.10 5.57 -6.61
C LEU A 161 -32.38 4.90 -7.97
N ILE A 162 -31.62 3.84 -8.28
CA ILE A 162 -31.80 3.09 -9.54
C ILE A 162 -33.13 2.38 -9.59
N ALA A 163 -33.50 1.69 -8.50
CA ALA A 163 -34.76 0.96 -8.43
C ALA A 163 -35.97 1.90 -8.48
N LEU A 164 -35.92 3.05 -7.80
CA LEU A 164 -36.96 4.06 -7.87
C LEU A 164 -37.04 4.66 -9.27
N GLY A 165 -35.94 5.08 -9.88
CA GLY A 165 -35.94 5.67 -11.21
C GLY A 165 -36.44 4.73 -12.29
N THR A 166 -35.92 3.51 -12.37
CA THR A 166 -36.33 2.52 -13.38
C THR A 166 -37.72 1.96 -13.09
N GLY A 167 -38.06 1.73 -11.82
CA GLY A 167 -39.34 1.23 -11.39
C GLY A 167 -40.48 2.23 -11.64
N THR A 168 -40.25 3.52 -11.37
CA THR A 168 -41.23 4.58 -11.62
C THR A 168 -41.54 4.72 -13.11
N ALA A 169 -40.52 4.73 -13.98
CA ALA A 169 -40.71 4.80 -15.43
C ALA A 169 -41.50 3.58 -15.96
N TRP A 170 -41.20 2.38 -15.50
CA TRP A 170 -41.92 1.18 -15.85
C TRP A 170 -43.38 1.19 -15.32
N LEU A 171 -43.54 1.53 -14.03
CA LEU A 171 -44.86 1.55 -13.39
C LEU A 171 -45.83 2.54 -14.08
N TYR A 172 -45.33 3.75 -14.35
CA TYR A 172 -46.13 4.74 -15.09
C TYR A 172 -46.54 4.22 -16.47
N SER A 173 -45.55 3.72 -17.25
CA SER A 173 -45.83 3.21 -18.59
C SER A 173 -46.82 2.05 -18.55
N MET A 174 -46.73 1.18 -17.55
CA MET A 174 -47.67 0.07 -17.39
C MET A 174 -49.10 0.55 -16.98
N LEU A 175 -49.20 1.59 -16.12
CA LEU A 175 -50.49 2.21 -15.79
C LEU A 175 -51.14 2.86 -17.01
N VAL A 176 -50.33 3.53 -17.85
CA VAL A 176 -50.83 4.09 -19.12
C VAL A 176 -51.36 2.98 -20.04
N VAL A 177 -50.67 1.84 -20.11
CA VAL A 177 -51.14 0.67 -20.90
C VAL A 177 -52.42 0.08 -20.33
N LEU A 178 -52.51 -0.11 -18.99
CA LEU A 178 -53.65 -0.80 -18.37
C LEU A 178 -54.90 0.07 -18.30
N ILE A 179 -54.76 1.36 -18.08
CA ILE A 179 -55.89 2.28 -17.83
C ILE A 179 -55.68 3.58 -18.67
N PRO A 180 -55.64 3.50 -20.01
CA PRO A 180 -55.33 4.66 -20.85
C PRO A 180 -56.35 5.79 -20.69
N GLY A 181 -57.62 5.46 -20.42
CA GLY A 181 -58.71 6.43 -20.22
C GLY A 181 -58.56 7.33 -18.98
N PHE A 182 -57.69 6.97 -18.04
CA PHE A 182 -57.40 7.79 -16.87
C PHE A 182 -56.42 8.94 -17.20
N PHE A 183 -55.66 8.80 -18.29
CA PHE A 183 -54.62 9.74 -18.67
C PHE A 183 -55.13 10.65 -19.81
N PRO A 184 -54.92 11.98 -19.77
CA PRO A 184 -55.21 12.89 -20.88
C PRO A 184 -54.42 12.46 -22.14
N ASP A 185 -55.01 12.73 -23.33
CA ASP A 185 -54.44 12.24 -24.60
C ASP A 185 -52.96 12.61 -24.81
N GLY A 186 -52.53 13.78 -24.43
CA GLY A 186 -51.13 14.20 -24.55
C GLY A 186 -50.15 13.56 -23.55
N THR A 187 -50.63 12.78 -22.57
CA THR A 187 -49.78 12.17 -21.53
C THR A 187 -49.63 10.65 -21.65
N ARG A 188 -50.22 10.02 -22.68
CA ARG A 188 -50.22 8.56 -22.87
C ARG A 188 -48.93 7.99 -23.44
N HIS A 189 -47.81 8.68 -23.25
CA HIS A 189 -46.50 8.24 -23.70
C HIS A 189 -45.93 7.18 -22.76
N VAL A 190 -45.31 6.13 -23.31
CA VAL A 190 -44.65 5.07 -22.55
C VAL A 190 -43.13 5.27 -22.53
N TYR A 191 -42.46 4.87 -21.44
CA TYR A 191 -41.01 5.06 -21.18
C TYR A 191 -40.34 3.73 -20.86
N PHE A 192 -40.73 2.64 -21.50
CA PHE A 192 -40.12 1.31 -21.28
C PHE A 192 -38.66 1.29 -21.71
N GLU A 193 -38.36 2.01 -22.79
CA GLU A 193 -36.97 2.17 -23.28
C GLU A 193 -36.05 2.79 -22.21
N ALA A 194 -36.52 3.79 -21.48
CA ALA A 194 -35.77 4.44 -20.42
C ALA A 194 -35.39 3.43 -19.32
N SER A 195 -36.34 2.63 -18.85
CA SER A 195 -36.10 1.63 -17.80
C SER A 195 -35.01 0.63 -18.18
N VAL A 196 -35.06 0.05 -19.39
CA VAL A 196 -34.10 -0.97 -19.80
C VAL A 196 -32.73 -0.36 -20.23
N MET A 197 -32.76 0.83 -20.85
CA MET A 197 -31.54 1.55 -21.20
C MET A 197 -30.69 1.91 -19.96
N ILE A 198 -31.37 2.44 -18.92
CA ILE A 198 -30.73 2.81 -17.68
C ILE A 198 -30.05 1.58 -17.03
N LEU A 199 -30.83 0.47 -16.91
CA LEU A 199 -30.25 -0.78 -16.38
C LEU A 199 -29.10 -1.30 -17.22
N GLY A 200 -29.21 -1.24 -18.54
CA GLY A 200 -28.17 -1.65 -19.46
C GLY A 200 -26.89 -0.82 -19.30
N LEU A 201 -27.01 0.51 -19.26
CA LEU A 201 -25.88 1.43 -19.09
C LEU A 201 -25.22 1.30 -17.72
N ILE A 202 -26.01 1.14 -16.64
CA ILE A 202 -25.45 0.96 -15.30
C ILE A 202 -24.73 -0.38 -15.17
N ASN A 203 -25.32 -1.48 -15.67
CA ASN A 203 -24.64 -2.77 -15.67
C ASN A 203 -23.38 -2.76 -16.55
N LEU A 204 -23.39 -2.03 -17.68
CA LEU A 204 -22.19 -1.81 -18.49
C LEU A 204 -21.11 -1.04 -17.71
N GLY A 205 -21.51 0.04 -17.02
CA GLY A 205 -20.63 0.81 -16.14
C GLY A 205 -19.96 -0.07 -15.08
N HIS A 206 -20.76 -0.90 -14.39
CA HIS A 206 -20.23 -1.85 -13.39
C HIS A 206 -19.31 -2.91 -14.01
N ALA A 207 -19.62 -3.43 -15.20
CA ALA A 207 -18.72 -4.36 -15.89
C ALA A 207 -17.37 -3.73 -16.24
N LEU A 208 -17.38 -2.51 -16.78
CA LEU A 208 -16.15 -1.77 -17.08
C LEU A 208 -15.33 -1.47 -15.83
N GLU A 209 -16.02 -1.16 -14.74
CA GLU A 209 -15.40 -0.98 -13.42
C GLU A 209 -14.71 -2.25 -12.93
N LEU A 210 -15.40 -3.41 -12.94
CA LEU A 210 -14.82 -4.71 -12.54
C LEU A 210 -13.58 -5.05 -13.38
N ARG A 211 -13.65 -4.83 -14.68
CA ARG A 211 -12.50 -5.05 -15.58
C ARG A 211 -11.30 -4.16 -15.23
N ALA A 212 -11.55 -2.91 -14.87
CA ALA A 212 -10.50 -1.97 -14.55
C ALA A 212 -9.90 -2.23 -13.16
N ARG A 213 -10.70 -2.67 -12.18
CA ARG A 213 -10.24 -3.12 -10.86
C ARG A 213 -9.32 -4.34 -10.98
N GLY A 214 -9.65 -5.34 -11.79
CA GLY A 214 -8.83 -6.53 -11.99
C GLY A 214 -7.40 -6.20 -12.42
N LYS A 215 -7.22 -5.20 -13.28
CA LYS A 215 -5.88 -4.70 -13.66
C LYS A 215 -5.14 -4.03 -12.49
N THR A 216 -5.83 -3.50 -11.51
CA THR A 216 -5.23 -2.73 -10.41
C THR A 216 -4.57 -3.65 -9.38
N SER A 217 -5.05 -4.87 -9.23
CA SER A 217 -4.50 -5.90 -8.32
C SER A 217 -3.25 -6.63 -8.86
N GLU A 218 -2.80 -6.30 -10.08
CA GLU A 218 -1.71 -7.01 -10.76
C GLU A 218 -0.38 -7.01 -9.98
N ALA A 219 -0.05 -5.94 -9.26
CA ALA A 219 1.17 -5.86 -8.46
C ALA A 219 1.18 -6.88 -7.30
N VAL A 220 0.04 -7.04 -6.60
CA VAL A 220 -0.11 -8.02 -5.53
C VAL A 220 -0.13 -9.44 -6.09
N GLN A 221 -0.81 -9.65 -7.23
CA GLN A 221 -0.79 -10.93 -7.93
C GLN A 221 0.62 -11.35 -8.35
N LYS A 222 1.47 -10.39 -8.76
CA LYS A 222 2.88 -10.66 -9.04
C LYS A 222 3.63 -11.13 -7.80
N LEU A 223 3.44 -10.48 -6.64
CA LEU A 223 4.06 -10.92 -5.38
C LEU A 223 3.61 -12.31 -4.97
N ILE A 224 2.32 -12.63 -5.08
CA ILE A 224 1.79 -13.97 -4.79
C ILE A 224 2.33 -15.00 -5.77
N GLY A 225 2.44 -14.63 -7.05
CA GLY A 225 3.04 -15.47 -8.09
C GLY A 225 4.53 -15.78 -7.88
N LEU A 226 5.19 -15.17 -6.89
CA LEU A 226 6.56 -15.53 -6.47
C LEU A 226 6.60 -16.73 -5.55
N GLN A 227 5.50 -17.04 -4.86
CA GLN A 227 5.44 -18.23 -4.01
C GLN A 227 5.53 -19.49 -4.86
N SER A 228 6.45 -20.39 -4.48
CA SER A 228 6.51 -21.73 -5.07
C SER A 228 5.40 -22.60 -4.50
N ASN A 229 4.95 -23.58 -5.24
CA ASN A 229 3.96 -24.56 -4.75
C ASN A 229 4.63 -25.84 -4.22
N THR A 230 5.85 -26.11 -4.67
CA THR A 230 6.60 -27.32 -4.34
C THR A 230 8.07 -27.00 -4.08
N ALA A 231 8.75 -27.85 -3.34
CA ALA A 231 10.19 -27.78 -3.10
C ALA A 231 10.83 -29.17 -3.14
N ILE A 232 12.15 -29.22 -3.32
CA ILE A 232 12.90 -30.47 -3.32
C ILE A 232 13.48 -30.65 -1.92
N LYS A 233 12.88 -31.56 -1.15
CA LYS A 233 13.34 -31.93 0.20
C LYS A 233 14.38 -33.04 0.11
N ILE A 234 15.47 -32.91 0.86
CA ILE A 234 16.51 -33.92 1.00
C ILE A 234 16.10 -34.82 2.14
N THR A 235 15.86 -36.11 1.82
CA THR A 235 15.53 -37.17 2.78
C THR A 235 16.64 -38.21 2.81
N GLU A 236 16.58 -39.14 3.77
CA GLU A 236 17.51 -40.29 3.82
C GLU A 236 17.41 -41.19 2.57
N ASN A 237 16.28 -41.18 1.89
CA ASN A 237 16.04 -41.97 0.68
C ASN A 237 16.36 -41.21 -0.62
N GLY A 238 16.85 -39.97 -0.53
CA GLY A 238 17.16 -39.13 -1.67
C GLY A 238 16.30 -37.87 -1.77
N ASP A 239 16.37 -37.22 -2.92
CA ASP A 239 15.61 -35.99 -3.18
C ASP A 239 14.13 -36.30 -3.47
N GLU A 240 13.22 -35.68 -2.75
CA GLU A 240 11.76 -35.83 -2.90
C GLU A 240 11.11 -34.46 -3.17
N THR A 241 10.21 -34.41 -4.18
CA THR A 241 9.42 -33.22 -4.43
C THR A 241 8.19 -33.18 -3.53
N VAL A 242 8.11 -32.24 -2.63
CA VAL A 242 7.02 -32.10 -1.64
C VAL A 242 6.27 -30.80 -1.82
N ALA A 243 5.00 -30.76 -1.42
CA ALA A 243 4.23 -29.53 -1.35
C ALA A 243 4.78 -28.64 -0.20
N ILE A 244 4.81 -27.31 -0.41
CA ILE A 244 5.32 -26.39 0.60
C ILE A 244 4.56 -26.48 1.92
N ALA A 245 3.26 -26.73 1.89
CA ALA A 245 2.43 -26.90 3.08
C ALA A 245 2.86 -28.09 3.98
N ALA A 246 3.63 -29.04 3.45
CA ALA A 246 4.13 -30.20 4.19
C ALA A 246 5.53 -29.96 4.80
N LEU A 247 6.17 -28.82 4.51
CA LEU A 247 7.50 -28.48 5.01
C LEU A 247 7.41 -27.90 6.43
N VAL A 248 8.42 -28.23 7.22
CA VAL A 248 8.58 -27.73 8.60
C VAL A 248 9.96 -27.09 8.78
N VAL A 249 10.05 -26.23 9.80
CA VAL A 249 11.32 -25.62 10.19
C VAL A 249 12.34 -26.73 10.52
N GLY A 250 13.55 -26.58 10.00
CA GLY A 250 14.63 -27.57 10.12
C GLY A 250 14.79 -28.51 8.92
N ASP A 251 13.81 -28.57 8.00
CA ASP A 251 13.93 -29.34 6.76
C ASP A 251 15.08 -28.83 5.88
N LYS A 252 15.77 -29.75 5.22
CA LYS A 252 16.85 -29.44 4.27
C LYS A 252 16.29 -29.48 2.85
N LEU A 253 16.47 -28.39 2.13
CA LEU A 253 15.99 -28.24 0.76
C LEU A 253 17.14 -28.06 -0.22
N ARG A 254 16.98 -28.60 -1.41
CA ARG A 254 17.89 -28.40 -2.54
C ARG A 254 17.32 -27.32 -3.45
N LEU A 255 18.13 -26.34 -3.79
CA LEU A 255 17.83 -25.26 -4.71
C LEU A 255 18.71 -25.43 -5.97
N ARG A 256 18.11 -25.73 -7.10
CA ARG A 256 18.79 -25.89 -8.39
C ARG A 256 18.91 -24.55 -9.11
N PRO A 257 19.80 -24.43 -10.10
CA PRO A 257 19.86 -23.26 -10.96
C PRO A 257 18.48 -22.96 -11.61
N GLY A 258 18.04 -21.71 -11.51
CA GLY A 258 16.74 -21.26 -12.02
C GLY A 258 15.54 -21.52 -11.10
N ASP A 259 15.70 -22.31 -10.03
CA ASP A 259 14.63 -22.55 -9.06
C ASP A 259 14.36 -21.32 -8.19
N ARG A 260 13.14 -21.23 -7.68
CA ARG A 260 12.77 -20.24 -6.67
C ARG A 260 12.98 -20.80 -5.27
N VAL A 261 13.46 -19.96 -4.37
CA VAL A 261 13.53 -20.25 -2.93
C VAL A 261 12.10 -20.44 -2.41
N ALA A 262 11.83 -21.63 -1.87
CA ALA A 262 10.49 -22.03 -1.47
C ALA A 262 10.06 -21.41 -0.14
N LEU A 263 10.94 -21.48 0.87
CA LEU A 263 10.76 -20.93 2.21
C LEU A 263 12.06 -20.23 2.62
N ASP A 264 11.96 -19.31 3.58
CA ASP A 264 13.14 -18.66 4.17
C ASP A 264 14.02 -19.71 4.85
N GLY A 265 15.34 -19.52 4.74
CA GLY A 265 16.30 -20.46 5.32
C GLY A 265 17.74 -19.99 5.21
N ASP A 266 18.66 -20.76 5.81
CA ASP A 266 20.08 -20.48 5.82
C ASP A 266 20.86 -21.49 4.98
N VAL A 267 21.83 -21.01 4.20
CA VAL A 267 22.65 -21.85 3.31
C VAL A 267 23.55 -22.76 4.12
N LEU A 268 23.43 -24.07 3.92
CA LEU A 268 24.30 -25.09 4.53
C LEU A 268 25.48 -25.46 3.64
N SER A 269 25.28 -25.45 2.31
CA SER A 269 26.37 -25.75 1.36
C SER A 269 26.11 -25.16 -0.02
N GLY A 270 27.19 -24.90 -0.75
CA GLY A 270 27.15 -24.30 -2.08
C GLY A 270 27.33 -22.80 -2.07
N ASN A 271 27.38 -22.23 -3.26
CA ASN A 271 27.41 -20.79 -3.51
C ASN A 271 26.65 -20.48 -4.79
N SER A 272 25.97 -19.34 -4.85
CA SER A 272 25.24 -18.89 -6.03
C SER A 272 24.98 -17.39 -6.00
N LEU A 273 24.54 -16.85 -7.13
CA LEU A 273 23.98 -15.51 -7.25
C LEU A 273 22.45 -15.61 -7.20
N LEU A 274 21.80 -14.88 -6.31
CA LEU A 274 20.34 -14.83 -6.21
C LEU A 274 19.79 -13.51 -6.72
N ASP A 275 18.78 -13.58 -7.56
CA ASP A 275 17.98 -12.45 -7.97
C ASP A 275 16.92 -12.16 -6.90
N GLU A 276 17.14 -11.12 -6.13
CA GLU A 276 16.24 -10.63 -5.08
C GLU A 276 15.43 -9.40 -5.54
N SER A 277 15.50 -9.03 -6.83
CA SER A 277 14.94 -7.79 -7.39
C SER A 277 13.44 -7.63 -7.15
N MET A 278 12.69 -8.74 -7.11
CA MET A 278 11.25 -8.71 -6.89
C MET A 278 10.86 -8.36 -5.44
N LEU A 279 11.77 -8.56 -4.48
CA LEU A 279 11.57 -8.19 -3.08
C LEU A 279 12.24 -6.85 -2.75
N THR A 280 13.45 -6.64 -3.22
CA THR A 280 14.26 -5.47 -2.89
C THR A 280 14.11 -4.32 -3.89
N GLY A 281 13.69 -4.61 -5.13
CA GLY A 281 13.69 -3.66 -6.24
C GLY A 281 15.08 -3.44 -6.88
N GLU A 282 16.12 -4.16 -6.43
CA GLU A 282 17.48 -4.04 -6.97
C GLU A 282 17.73 -5.05 -8.09
N PRO A 283 18.14 -4.61 -9.28
CA PRO A 283 18.33 -5.50 -10.42
C PRO A 283 19.63 -6.33 -10.37
N ILE A 284 20.55 -6.02 -9.41
CA ILE A 284 21.86 -6.70 -9.32
C ILE A 284 21.71 -7.94 -8.45
N PRO A 285 22.00 -9.15 -8.96
CA PRO A 285 21.98 -10.38 -8.16
C PRO A 285 22.96 -10.34 -7.00
N VAL A 286 22.56 -10.90 -5.86
CA VAL A 286 23.33 -10.93 -4.61
C VAL A 286 24.04 -12.28 -4.49
N ALA A 287 25.34 -12.26 -4.20
CA ALA A 287 26.11 -13.49 -3.92
C ALA A 287 25.69 -14.07 -2.57
N LYS A 288 25.44 -15.38 -2.54
CA LYS A 288 25.11 -16.15 -1.34
C LYS A 288 26.06 -17.33 -1.18
N SER A 289 26.52 -17.51 0.03
CA SER A 289 27.45 -18.55 0.46
C SER A 289 27.00 -19.21 1.77
N VAL A 290 27.74 -20.20 2.25
CA VAL A 290 27.40 -20.89 3.51
C VAL A 290 27.26 -19.91 4.68
N GLY A 291 26.15 -19.99 5.39
CA GLY A 291 25.77 -19.12 6.50
C GLY A 291 24.91 -17.91 6.10
N ASP A 292 24.76 -17.63 4.80
CA ASP A 292 23.90 -16.53 4.35
C ASP A 292 22.43 -16.94 4.35
N SER A 293 21.55 -15.98 4.64
CA SER A 293 20.10 -16.20 4.63
C SER A 293 19.51 -16.07 3.23
N LEU A 294 18.53 -16.91 2.93
CA LEU A 294 17.71 -16.92 1.71
C LEU A 294 16.29 -16.49 2.03
N SER A 295 15.69 -15.69 1.16
CA SER A 295 14.29 -15.26 1.27
C SER A 295 13.40 -15.96 0.25
N ALA A 296 12.24 -16.44 0.68
CA ALA A 296 11.25 -17.06 -0.18
C ALA A 296 10.88 -16.17 -1.37
N GLY A 297 10.71 -16.76 -2.55
CA GLY A 297 10.33 -16.06 -3.78
C GLY A 297 11.50 -15.53 -4.61
N THR A 298 12.73 -15.46 -4.07
CA THR A 298 13.94 -15.09 -4.82
C THR A 298 14.34 -16.20 -5.79
N VAL A 299 15.04 -15.85 -6.87
CA VAL A 299 15.38 -16.79 -7.95
C VAL A 299 16.87 -17.10 -7.90
N ASN A 300 17.19 -18.41 -7.85
CA ASN A 300 18.57 -18.87 -7.88
C ASN A 300 19.16 -18.73 -9.29
N GLY A 301 20.37 -18.21 -9.37
CA GLY A 301 21.13 -18.08 -10.61
C GLY A 301 21.77 -19.39 -11.05
N ASN A 302 23.09 -19.41 -11.18
CA ASN A 302 23.81 -20.51 -11.84
C ASN A 302 24.34 -21.60 -10.88
N GLY A 303 24.32 -21.36 -9.57
CA GLY A 303 24.83 -22.29 -8.56
C GLY A 303 23.76 -23.28 -8.07
N SER A 304 24.20 -24.33 -7.36
CA SER A 304 23.32 -25.21 -6.60
C SER A 304 23.55 -25.00 -5.12
N LEU A 305 22.47 -24.79 -4.36
CA LEU A 305 22.52 -24.56 -2.92
C LEU A 305 21.76 -25.66 -2.17
N ILE A 306 22.24 -25.98 -0.98
CA ILE A 306 21.46 -26.70 0.02
C ILE A 306 21.26 -25.76 1.19
N TYR A 307 20.03 -25.59 1.63
CA TYR A 307 19.68 -24.70 2.72
C TYR A 307 18.69 -25.35 3.69
N GLN A 308 18.70 -24.86 4.93
CA GLN A 308 17.80 -25.30 5.98
C GLN A 308 16.69 -24.30 6.19
N VAL A 309 15.45 -24.79 6.26
CA VAL A 309 14.25 -23.96 6.47
C VAL A 309 14.28 -23.35 7.88
N THR A 310 14.12 -22.03 7.98
CA THR A 310 14.09 -21.29 9.25
C THR A 310 12.71 -20.72 9.58
N ALA A 311 11.80 -20.61 8.59
CA ALA A 311 10.45 -20.09 8.79
C ALA A 311 9.40 -20.98 8.13
N GLY A 312 8.24 -21.13 8.78
CA GLY A 312 7.10 -21.84 8.22
C GLY A 312 6.46 -21.09 7.04
N PRO A 313 5.57 -21.74 6.25
CA PRO A 313 4.98 -21.16 5.05
C PRO A 313 4.26 -19.82 5.29
N ALA A 314 3.60 -19.66 6.45
CA ALA A 314 2.90 -18.43 6.83
C ALA A 314 3.82 -17.35 7.40
N ASP A 315 5.03 -17.73 7.85
CA ASP A 315 5.94 -16.85 8.59
C ASP A 315 7.09 -16.33 7.73
N THR A 316 7.14 -16.68 6.44
CA THR A 316 8.17 -16.21 5.52
C THR A 316 8.09 -14.68 5.34
N ARG A 317 9.24 -14.04 5.04
CA ARG A 317 9.28 -12.60 4.70
C ARG A 317 8.31 -12.25 3.59
N LEU A 318 8.23 -13.07 2.54
CA LEU A 318 7.29 -12.86 1.43
C LEU A 318 5.84 -12.94 1.89
N ALA A 319 5.47 -13.90 2.74
CA ALA A 319 4.12 -14.02 3.28
C ALA A 319 3.73 -12.80 4.12
N LYS A 320 4.66 -12.31 4.98
CA LYS A 320 4.47 -11.09 5.76
C LYS A 320 4.30 -9.85 4.87
N ILE A 321 5.11 -9.71 3.81
CA ILE A 321 4.99 -8.62 2.83
C ILE A 321 3.61 -8.66 2.16
N ILE A 322 3.17 -9.83 1.70
CA ILE A 322 1.86 -9.99 1.08
C ILE A 322 0.74 -9.59 2.05
N ALA A 323 0.81 -10.04 3.30
CA ALA A 323 -0.17 -9.70 4.34
C ALA A 323 -0.22 -8.19 4.60
N LEU A 324 0.92 -7.51 4.75
CA LEU A 324 1.00 -6.06 4.94
C LEU A 324 0.41 -5.30 3.75
N VAL A 325 0.72 -5.71 2.52
CA VAL A 325 0.17 -5.07 1.31
C VAL A 325 -1.35 -5.26 1.24
N GLN A 326 -1.87 -6.41 1.62
CA GLN A 326 -3.32 -6.67 1.69
C GLN A 326 -3.98 -5.81 2.78
N GLU A 327 -3.39 -5.73 3.96
CA GLU A 327 -3.89 -4.88 5.05
C GLU A 327 -3.90 -3.41 4.64
N ALA A 328 -2.83 -2.91 4.00
CA ALA A 328 -2.77 -1.55 3.50
C ALA A 328 -3.89 -1.26 2.48
N GLN A 329 -4.19 -2.21 1.59
CA GLN A 329 -5.27 -2.06 0.61
C GLN A 329 -6.66 -2.06 1.24
N THR A 330 -6.84 -2.75 2.38
CA THR A 330 -8.13 -2.79 3.11
C THR A 330 -8.37 -1.59 4.00
N SER A 331 -7.32 -0.83 4.33
CA SER A 331 -7.40 0.30 5.24
C SER A 331 -8.11 1.52 4.63
N LYS A 332 -8.88 2.24 5.44
CA LYS A 332 -9.56 3.47 5.02
C LYS A 332 -8.79 4.72 5.42
N MET A 333 -8.50 5.55 4.45
CA MET A 333 -8.01 6.92 4.72
C MET A 333 -9.07 7.80 5.41
N PRO A 334 -8.67 8.77 6.23
CA PRO A 334 -9.60 9.75 6.82
C PRO A 334 -10.48 10.46 5.79
N ILE A 335 -9.92 10.80 4.61
CA ILE A 335 -10.67 11.42 3.51
C ILE A 335 -11.76 10.47 2.97
N GLY A 336 -11.55 9.17 2.95
CA GLY A 336 -12.55 8.19 2.55
C GLY A 336 -13.69 8.09 3.56
N ARG A 337 -13.38 8.10 4.86
CA ARG A 337 -14.41 8.13 5.93
C ARG A 337 -15.29 9.38 5.85
N LEU A 338 -14.71 10.53 5.52
CA LEU A 338 -15.47 11.77 5.29
C LEU A 338 -16.40 11.63 4.09
N THR A 339 -15.92 11.06 3.00
CA THR A 339 -16.69 10.81 1.77
C THR A 339 -17.92 9.92 2.03
N ASP A 340 -17.75 8.85 2.81
CA ASP A 340 -18.83 7.95 3.19
C ASP A 340 -19.92 8.68 4.01
N LYS A 341 -19.53 9.55 4.94
CA LYS A 341 -20.48 10.38 5.70
C LYS A 341 -21.27 11.34 4.81
N ILE A 342 -20.58 11.98 3.85
CA ILE A 342 -21.23 12.88 2.88
C ILE A 342 -22.25 12.08 2.05
N ALA A 343 -21.88 10.92 1.53
CA ALA A 343 -22.76 10.07 0.72
C ALA A 343 -24.02 9.63 1.48
N ALA A 344 -23.89 9.33 2.77
CA ALA A 344 -25.03 8.91 3.61
C ALA A 344 -26.11 10.00 3.77
N VAL A 345 -25.73 11.29 3.73
CA VAL A 345 -26.65 12.43 3.80
C VAL A 345 -27.13 12.81 2.40
N PHE A 346 -26.27 12.73 1.41
CA PHE A 346 -26.53 13.17 0.04
C PHE A 346 -27.71 12.43 -0.59
N VAL A 347 -27.78 11.10 -0.47
CA VAL A 347 -28.81 10.28 -1.13
C VAL A 347 -30.23 10.63 -0.63
N PRO A 348 -30.52 10.66 0.69
CA PRO A 348 -31.83 11.11 1.17
C PRO A 348 -32.22 12.53 0.70
N VAL A 349 -31.25 13.46 0.73
CA VAL A 349 -31.50 14.86 0.29
C VAL A 349 -31.90 14.91 -1.18
N VAL A 350 -31.22 14.14 -2.04
CA VAL A 350 -31.51 14.09 -3.46
C VAL A 350 -32.91 13.49 -3.73
N VAL A 351 -33.32 12.46 -2.98
CA VAL A 351 -34.67 11.91 -3.11
C VAL A 351 -35.71 13.01 -2.83
N VAL A 352 -35.50 13.81 -1.80
CA VAL A 352 -36.41 14.96 -1.50
C VAL A 352 -36.38 15.99 -2.62
N ILE A 353 -35.20 16.35 -3.15
CA ILE A 353 -35.07 17.27 -4.28
C ILE A 353 -35.82 16.74 -5.52
N ALA A 354 -35.66 15.45 -5.83
CA ALA A 354 -36.34 14.83 -6.97
C ALA A 354 -37.88 14.88 -6.85
N LEU A 355 -38.39 14.60 -5.64
CA LEU A 355 -39.82 14.69 -5.37
C LEU A 355 -40.32 16.14 -5.46
N LEU A 356 -39.61 17.09 -4.86
CA LEU A 356 -39.98 18.52 -4.93
C LEU A 356 -39.93 19.03 -6.38
N ALA A 357 -38.91 18.69 -7.15
CA ALA A 357 -38.85 19.05 -8.55
C ALA A 357 -39.99 18.48 -9.35
N ALA A 358 -40.33 17.20 -9.15
CA ALA A 358 -41.47 16.58 -9.81
C ALA A 358 -42.82 17.26 -9.45
N ILE A 359 -43.01 17.60 -8.17
CA ILE A 359 -44.18 18.32 -7.71
C ILE A 359 -44.30 19.72 -8.38
N ILE A 360 -43.18 20.47 -8.43
CA ILE A 360 -43.14 21.77 -9.11
C ILE A 360 -43.51 21.62 -10.58
N TRP A 361 -42.93 20.65 -11.28
CA TRP A 361 -43.22 20.40 -12.69
C TRP A 361 -44.68 19.95 -12.94
N TYR A 362 -45.28 19.20 -12.01
CA TYR A 362 -46.66 18.80 -12.11
C TYR A 362 -47.64 19.97 -12.00
N PHE A 363 -47.37 20.94 -11.11
CA PHE A 363 -48.30 22.07 -10.87
C PHE A 363 -47.97 23.33 -11.69
N ALA A 364 -46.73 23.54 -12.05
CA ALA A 364 -46.24 24.76 -12.70
C ALA A 364 -45.61 24.53 -14.09
N GLY A 365 -45.45 23.28 -14.50
CA GLY A 365 -44.84 22.93 -15.79
C GLY A 365 -45.84 23.07 -16.94
N PRO A 366 -45.33 23.19 -18.19
CA PRO A 366 -46.20 23.16 -19.39
C PRO A 366 -46.76 21.75 -19.60
N GLU A 367 -47.87 21.68 -20.34
CA GLU A 367 -48.46 20.40 -20.75
C GLU A 367 -47.54 19.65 -21.76
N PRO A 368 -47.40 18.34 -21.63
CA PRO A 368 -48.04 17.44 -20.66
C PRO A 368 -47.30 17.39 -19.30
N ALA A 369 -47.81 18.10 -18.29
CA ALA A 369 -47.15 18.32 -16.99
C ALA A 369 -46.76 17.03 -16.24
N LEU A 370 -47.61 16.00 -16.27
CA LEU A 370 -47.34 14.71 -15.63
C LEU A 370 -46.13 13.99 -16.27
N SER A 371 -46.02 14.00 -17.60
CA SER A 371 -44.89 13.41 -18.32
C SER A 371 -43.60 14.13 -17.99
N HIS A 372 -43.60 15.47 -17.98
CA HIS A 372 -42.44 16.28 -17.59
C HIS A 372 -42.05 16.01 -16.14
N ALA A 373 -42.98 15.95 -15.21
CA ALA A 373 -42.73 15.63 -13.79
C ALA A 373 -42.03 14.28 -13.62
N LEU A 374 -42.42 13.26 -14.37
CA LEU A 374 -41.85 11.92 -14.33
C LEU A 374 -40.44 11.87 -14.95
N VAL A 375 -40.23 12.54 -16.07
CA VAL A 375 -38.92 12.67 -16.69
C VAL A 375 -37.95 13.35 -15.73
N VAL A 376 -38.36 14.44 -15.09
CA VAL A 376 -37.53 15.17 -14.09
C VAL A 376 -37.26 14.29 -12.88
N LEU A 377 -38.27 13.66 -12.30
CA LEU A 377 -38.11 12.73 -11.17
C LEU A 377 -37.06 11.65 -11.48
N THR A 378 -37.23 10.96 -12.59
CA THR A 378 -36.39 9.86 -13.00
C THR A 378 -34.96 10.36 -13.30
N SER A 379 -34.84 11.47 -14.05
CA SER A 379 -33.52 12.03 -14.42
C SER A 379 -32.74 12.50 -13.19
N VAL A 380 -33.41 13.17 -12.23
CA VAL A 380 -32.72 13.61 -10.99
C VAL A 380 -32.30 12.41 -10.15
N LEU A 381 -33.15 11.39 -9.98
CA LEU A 381 -32.77 10.19 -9.22
C LEU A 381 -31.57 9.46 -9.83
N ILE A 382 -31.46 9.40 -11.16
CA ILE A 382 -30.40 8.68 -11.84
C ILE A 382 -29.11 9.48 -11.86
N ILE A 383 -29.14 10.77 -12.24
CA ILE A 383 -27.93 11.60 -12.31
C ILE A 383 -27.29 11.79 -10.95
N ALA A 384 -28.04 11.69 -9.90
CA ALA A 384 -27.55 11.85 -8.54
C ALA A 384 -26.90 10.58 -7.94
N CYS A 385 -26.85 9.48 -8.68
CA CYS A 385 -26.17 8.28 -8.20
C CYS A 385 -24.70 8.57 -7.86
N PRO A 386 -24.24 8.43 -6.60
CA PRO A 386 -22.84 8.67 -6.24
C PRO A 386 -21.94 7.46 -6.54
N CYS A 387 -22.14 6.80 -7.70
CA CYS A 387 -21.48 5.55 -8.05
C CYS A 387 -19.94 5.67 -8.03
N ALA A 388 -19.41 6.73 -8.63
CA ALA A 388 -17.98 7.01 -8.70
C ALA A 388 -17.36 7.41 -7.35
N LEU A 389 -18.16 7.98 -6.44
CA LEU A 389 -17.69 8.50 -5.15
C LEU A 389 -17.16 7.40 -4.24
N GLY A 390 -17.85 6.25 -4.17
CA GLY A 390 -17.42 5.09 -3.39
C GLY A 390 -16.13 4.44 -3.88
N LEU A 391 -15.71 4.73 -5.14
CA LEU A 391 -14.53 4.17 -5.78
C LEU A 391 -13.31 5.10 -5.75
N ALA A 392 -13.52 6.39 -5.61
CA ALA A 392 -12.51 7.41 -5.77
C ALA A 392 -11.28 7.18 -4.85
N THR A 393 -11.52 6.88 -3.59
CA THR A 393 -10.46 6.64 -2.60
C THR A 393 -9.86 5.23 -2.70
N PRO A 394 -10.64 4.13 -2.66
CA PRO A 394 -10.07 2.77 -2.68
C PRO A 394 -9.25 2.47 -3.93
N MET A 395 -9.68 2.93 -5.09
CA MET A 395 -8.95 2.70 -6.35
C MET A 395 -7.58 3.37 -6.35
N SER A 396 -7.49 4.61 -5.88
CA SER A 396 -6.22 5.33 -5.79
C SER A 396 -5.28 4.69 -4.77
N ILE A 397 -5.78 4.25 -3.61
CA ILE A 397 -4.99 3.53 -2.59
C ILE A 397 -4.43 2.23 -3.18
N MET A 398 -5.28 1.41 -3.79
CA MET A 398 -4.90 0.12 -4.33
C MET A 398 -3.79 0.25 -5.38
N VAL A 399 -3.90 1.22 -6.30
CA VAL A 399 -2.85 1.51 -7.30
C VAL A 399 -1.57 1.96 -6.62
N SER A 400 -1.66 2.85 -5.63
CA SER A 400 -0.50 3.45 -4.96
C SER A 400 0.24 2.45 -4.09
N VAL A 401 -0.47 1.63 -3.31
CA VAL A 401 0.13 0.57 -2.48
C VAL A 401 0.85 -0.46 -3.38
N GLY A 402 0.20 -0.86 -4.48
CA GLY A 402 0.85 -1.75 -5.45
C GLY A 402 2.11 -1.15 -6.08
N ARG A 403 2.10 0.15 -6.37
CA ARG A 403 3.27 0.85 -6.90
C ARG A 403 4.36 1.03 -5.84
N ALA A 404 3.99 1.38 -4.60
CA ALA A 404 4.92 1.46 -3.48
C ALA A 404 5.66 0.13 -3.29
N ALA A 405 4.92 -0.99 -3.27
CA ALA A 405 5.50 -2.33 -3.15
C ALA A 405 6.49 -2.64 -4.29
N SER A 406 6.17 -2.25 -5.54
CA SER A 406 7.09 -2.42 -6.68
C SER A 406 8.35 -1.54 -6.61
N MET A 407 8.34 -0.51 -5.77
CA MET A 407 9.50 0.36 -5.47
C MET A 407 10.26 -0.10 -4.23
N GLY A 408 9.91 -1.24 -3.65
CA GLY A 408 10.47 -1.72 -2.39
C GLY A 408 10.00 -0.93 -1.17
N VAL A 409 8.86 -0.26 -1.24
CA VAL A 409 8.26 0.49 -0.12
C VAL A 409 6.99 -0.23 0.35
N LEU A 410 7.00 -0.76 1.55
CA LEU A 410 5.81 -1.30 2.18
C LEU A 410 5.05 -0.20 2.92
N VAL A 411 3.75 -0.22 2.80
CA VAL A 411 2.84 0.73 3.44
C VAL A 411 1.96 -0.05 4.41
N LYS A 412 1.95 0.30 5.68
CA LYS A 412 1.15 -0.37 6.70
C LYS A 412 -0.35 -0.15 6.52
N ASN A 413 -0.72 1.08 6.17
CA ASN A 413 -2.12 1.44 5.96
C ASN A 413 -2.27 2.70 5.09
N GLY A 414 -3.48 2.95 4.58
CA GLY A 414 -3.75 4.12 3.74
C GLY A 414 -3.62 5.46 4.48
N GLU A 415 -3.80 5.47 5.80
CA GLU A 415 -3.63 6.67 6.63
C GLU A 415 -2.17 7.13 6.62
N ALA A 416 -1.21 6.19 6.67
CA ALA A 416 0.22 6.47 6.54
C ALA A 416 0.53 7.21 5.22
N LEU A 417 -0.04 6.79 4.08
CA LEU A 417 0.11 7.51 2.81
C LEU A 417 -0.47 8.91 2.86
N GLN A 418 -1.65 9.07 3.49
CA GLN A 418 -2.26 10.40 3.60
C GLN A 418 -1.42 11.34 4.46
N THR A 419 -0.88 10.85 5.59
CA THR A 419 -0.06 11.64 6.52
C THR A 419 1.31 11.91 5.89
N ALA A 420 1.94 10.93 5.23
CA ALA A 420 3.21 11.09 4.52
C ALA A 420 3.16 12.18 3.44
N SER A 421 2.00 12.38 2.80
CA SER A 421 1.81 13.48 1.84
C SER A 421 1.93 14.88 2.45
N LYS A 422 1.72 15.01 3.77
CA LYS A 422 1.71 16.27 4.51
C LYS A 422 3.01 16.52 5.30
N VAL A 423 3.89 15.52 5.38
CA VAL A 423 5.17 15.65 6.10
C VAL A 423 5.90 16.92 5.68
N SER A 424 6.31 17.71 6.65
CA SER A 424 7.11 18.93 6.46
C SER A 424 8.53 18.78 6.99
N CYS A 425 8.72 18.00 8.06
CA CYS A 425 10.01 17.74 8.69
C CYS A 425 10.35 16.25 8.63
N VAL A 426 11.57 15.93 8.19
CA VAL A 426 12.11 14.56 8.17
C VAL A 426 13.29 14.49 9.13
N VAL A 427 13.12 13.74 10.20
CA VAL A 427 14.14 13.46 11.19
C VAL A 427 14.79 12.12 10.81
N LEU A 428 16.09 12.14 10.60
CA LEU A 428 16.86 10.98 10.16
C LEU A 428 17.81 10.55 11.26
N ASP A 429 17.78 9.28 11.63
CA ASP A 429 18.87 8.70 12.41
C ASP A 429 20.16 8.63 11.56
N LYS A 430 21.32 8.59 12.20
CA LYS A 430 22.60 8.44 11.50
C LYS A 430 22.86 6.99 11.13
N THR A 431 22.98 6.14 12.15
CA THR A 431 23.53 4.78 12.04
C THR A 431 22.52 3.84 11.39
N GLY A 432 22.94 3.09 10.37
CA GLY A 432 22.04 2.18 9.63
C GLY A 432 21.01 2.89 8.76
N THR A 433 20.85 4.21 8.88
CA THR A 433 19.91 5.02 8.10
C THR A 433 20.65 5.84 7.04
N ILE A 434 21.41 6.86 7.41
CA ILE A 434 22.26 7.62 6.47
C ILE A 434 23.52 6.85 6.15
N THR A 435 24.02 6.06 7.11
CA THR A 435 25.20 5.20 6.97
C THR A 435 24.78 3.74 6.78
N GLU A 436 25.74 2.89 6.40
CA GLU A 436 25.51 1.45 6.16
C GLU A 436 25.21 0.66 7.44
N GLY A 437 25.51 1.22 8.63
CA GLY A 437 25.38 0.55 9.93
C GLY A 437 26.47 -0.50 10.21
N LYS A 438 27.51 -0.49 9.41
CA LYS A 438 28.66 -1.40 9.53
C LYS A 438 29.94 -0.60 9.53
N PRO A 439 30.61 -0.47 10.71
CA PRO A 439 31.91 0.18 10.75
C PRO A 439 32.89 -0.50 9.78
N ALA A 440 33.64 0.31 9.03
CA ALA A 440 34.66 -0.16 8.10
C ALA A 440 35.95 0.66 8.25
N VAL A 441 37.08 0.06 7.88
CA VAL A 441 38.36 0.79 7.77
C VAL A 441 38.25 1.69 6.54
N THR A 442 38.27 3.00 6.75
CA THR A 442 38.12 4.02 5.70
C THR A 442 39.40 4.79 5.43
N GLN A 443 40.38 4.74 6.36
CA GLN A 443 41.65 5.41 6.23
C GLN A 443 42.74 4.57 6.93
N VAL A 444 43.90 4.46 6.30
CA VAL A 444 45.12 3.86 6.89
C VAL A 444 46.30 4.80 6.61
N ASP A 445 46.80 5.44 7.64
CA ASP A 445 47.97 6.29 7.56
C ASP A 445 49.17 5.53 8.20
N ILE A 446 50.14 5.11 7.41
CA ILE A 446 51.34 4.41 7.87
C ILE A 446 52.45 5.43 7.98
N PHE A 447 53.18 5.45 9.11
CA PHE A 447 54.25 6.40 9.42
C PHE A 447 55.67 5.80 9.24
N ASP A 448 55.76 4.53 8.90
CA ASP A 448 57.01 3.82 8.62
C ASP A 448 56.96 3.27 7.18
N ASP A 449 57.74 3.86 6.28
CA ASP A 449 57.79 3.50 4.85
C ASP A 449 58.25 2.04 4.59
N ALA A 450 58.79 1.38 5.59
CA ALA A 450 59.18 -0.03 5.52
C ALA A 450 58.01 -1.01 5.72
N PHE A 451 56.80 -0.50 5.99
CA PHE A 451 55.59 -1.29 6.25
C PHE A 451 54.55 -1.07 5.17
N ASP A 452 53.90 -2.15 4.73
CA ASP A 452 52.76 -2.04 3.85
C ASP A 452 51.41 -2.22 4.61
N GLU A 453 50.37 -1.79 4.00
CA GLU A 453 49.02 -1.85 4.57
C GLU A 453 48.56 -3.31 4.82
N ARG A 454 48.97 -4.25 3.98
CA ARG A 454 48.60 -5.66 4.09
C ARG A 454 49.27 -6.30 5.33
N GLU A 455 50.53 -5.98 5.58
CA GLU A 455 51.26 -6.44 6.76
C GLU A 455 50.72 -5.82 8.05
N LEU A 456 50.36 -4.53 8.00
CA LEU A 456 49.70 -3.83 9.10
C LEU A 456 48.38 -4.49 9.47
N LEU A 457 47.50 -4.69 8.48
CA LEU A 457 46.18 -5.31 8.68
C LEU A 457 46.32 -6.76 9.17
N ARG A 458 47.34 -7.50 8.71
CA ARG A 458 47.63 -8.84 9.20
C ARG A 458 47.94 -8.84 10.71
N ALA A 459 48.79 -7.96 11.16
CA ALA A 459 49.15 -7.88 12.57
C ALA A 459 47.99 -7.43 13.45
N VAL A 460 47.29 -6.36 13.03
CA VAL A 460 46.16 -5.77 13.76
C VAL A 460 44.98 -6.73 13.82
N ALA A 461 44.57 -7.32 12.70
CA ALA A 461 43.47 -8.26 12.67
C ALA A 461 43.78 -9.57 13.43
N SER A 462 45.05 -10.05 13.39
CA SER A 462 45.45 -11.21 14.20
C SER A 462 45.35 -10.94 15.70
N LEU A 463 45.58 -9.71 16.14
CA LEU A 463 45.40 -9.32 17.55
C LEU A 463 43.92 -9.18 17.91
N GLU A 464 43.14 -8.60 17.01
CA GLU A 464 41.71 -8.31 17.23
C GLU A 464 40.79 -9.53 17.06
N GLN A 465 41.27 -10.68 16.54
CA GLN A 465 40.42 -11.87 16.33
C GLN A 465 39.76 -12.42 17.62
N HIS A 466 40.37 -12.10 18.77
CA HIS A 466 39.80 -12.47 20.08
C HIS A 466 39.02 -11.34 20.77
N SER A 467 38.90 -10.20 20.12
CA SER A 467 38.19 -9.03 20.65
C SER A 467 36.74 -9.07 20.27
N GLY A 468 35.81 -8.93 21.24
CA GLY A 468 34.36 -8.76 20.99
C GLY A 468 33.98 -7.31 20.66
N HIS A 469 34.93 -6.41 20.42
CA HIS A 469 34.62 -5.00 20.17
C HIS A 469 34.09 -4.78 18.73
N PRO A 470 33.10 -3.92 18.51
CA PRO A 470 32.58 -3.65 17.17
C PRO A 470 33.60 -3.18 16.15
N LEU A 471 34.68 -2.46 16.60
CA LEU A 471 35.76 -2.01 15.74
C LEU A 471 36.68 -3.18 15.29
N ALA A 472 36.77 -4.26 16.06
CA ALA A 472 37.51 -5.44 15.68
C ALA A 472 36.92 -6.09 14.41
N ALA A 473 35.61 -6.13 14.27
CA ALA A 473 34.96 -6.66 13.08
C ALA A 473 35.39 -5.89 11.82
N ALA A 474 35.47 -4.55 11.89
CA ALA A 474 35.91 -3.72 10.77
C ALA A 474 37.37 -4.03 10.34
N LEU A 475 38.24 -4.29 11.30
CA LEU A 475 39.65 -4.63 11.04
C LEU A 475 39.79 -6.05 10.47
N LEU A 476 39.00 -7.00 10.97
CA LEU A 476 38.94 -8.37 10.45
C LEU A 476 38.40 -8.41 9.02
N ASP A 477 37.32 -7.67 8.74
CA ASP A 477 36.74 -7.58 7.40
C ASP A 477 37.72 -6.92 6.40
N ALA A 478 38.43 -5.87 6.83
CA ALA A 478 39.45 -5.24 5.99
C ALA A 478 40.60 -6.20 5.67
N ALA A 479 41.04 -6.99 6.64
CA ALA A 479 42.07 -8.02 6.43
C ALA A 479 41.59 -9.13 5.48
N LYS A 480 40.34 -9.58 5.65
CA LYS A 480 39.68 -10.57 4.78
C LYS A 480 39.57 -10.07 3.34
N ALA A 481 39.12 -8.81 3.14
CA ALA A 481 39.02 -8.19 1.81
C ALA A 481 40.36 -8.12 1.06
N LYS A 482 41.47 -8.06 1.79
CA LYS A 482 42.84 -8.09 1.23
C LYS A 482 43.45 -9.51 1.19
N GLU A 483 42.62 -10.54 1.43
CA GLU A 483 43.03 -11.95 1.43
C GLU A 483 44.22 -12.22 2.37
N VAL A 484 44.22 -11.62 3.56
CA VAL A 484 45.28 -11.76 4.54
C VAL A 484 45.04 -13.00 5.39
N VAL A 485 46.07 -13.83 5.53
CA VAL A 485 46.05 -15.01 6.41
C VAL A 485 46.41 -14.57 7.83
N LEU A 486 45.48 -14.75 8.76
CA LEU A 486 45.68 -14.41 10.16
C LEU A 486 46.55 -15.45 10.86
N SER A 487 47.23 -15.04 11.92
CA SER A 487 48.07 -15.90 12.77
C SER A 487 47.70 -15.71 14.23
N GLU A 488 47.90 -16.72 15.06
CA GLU A 488 47.62 -16.66 16.50
C GLU A 488 48.59 -15.71 17.21
N PRO A 489 48.11 -14.68 17.94
CA PRO A 489 48.97 -13.82 18.76
C PRO A 489 49.35 -14.51 20.05
N GLN A 490 50.47 -14.09 20.63
CA GLN A 490 50.93 -14.54 21.94
C GLN A 490 50.83 -13.40 22.97
N GLY A 491 50.60 -13.73 24.24
CA GLY A 491 50.62 -12.76 25.33
C GLY A 491 49.55 -11.67 25.21
N PHE A 492 48.29 -12.06 24.93
CA PHE A 492 47.16 -11.13 24.75
C PHE A 492 46.79 -10.49 26.09
N ASP A 493 46.75 -9.14 26.14
CA ASP A 493 46.33 -8.34 27.31
C ASP A 493 45.32 -7.27 26.85
N TYR A 494 44.05 -7.42 27.27
CA TYR A 494 42.97 -6.47 26.97
C TYR A 494 42.83 -5.41 28.09
N ARG A 495 43.05 -4.14 27.75
CA ARG A 495 42.88 -3.01 28.67
C ARG A 495 41.60 -2.29 28.41
N GLN A 496 40.65 -2.46 29.31
CA GLN A 496 39.29 -1.90 29.17
C GLN A 496 39.33 -0.38 28.96
N GLY A 497 38.67 0.09 27.88
CA GLY A 497 38.58 1.51 27.51
C GLY A 497 39.90 2.12 26.96
N GLN A 498 40.93 1.32 26.74
CA GLN A 498 42.19 1.77 26.16
C GLN A 498 42.53 1.04 24.85
N GLY A 499 42.45 -0.29 24.82
CA GLY A 499 42.82 -1.09 23.68
C GLY A 499 43.38 -2.44 24.09
N LEU A 500 44.22 -3.01 23.26
CA LEU A 500 44.82 -4.32 23.47
C LEU A 500 46.33 -4.33 23.18
N LEU A 501 47.02 -5.26 23.83
CA LEU A 501 48.43 -5.54 23.70
C LEU A 501 48.59 -7.01 23.36
N GLY A 502 49.63 -7.33 22.60
CA GLY A 502 50.00 -8.71 22.33
C GLY A 502 51.33 -8.81 21.60
N GLN A 503 51.83 -10.02 21.50
CA GLN A 503 53.02 -10.34 20.70
C GLN A 503 52.57 -11.00 19.39
N PHE A 504 53.06 -10.45 18.29
CA PHE A 504 52.88 -11.00 16.96
C PHE A 504 54.23 -11.09 16.27
N GLU A 505 54.60 -12.30 15.83
CA GLU A 505 55.90 -12.62 15.22
C GLU A 505 57.10 -12.14 16.06
N GLY A 506 57.05 -12.36 17.38
CA GLY A 506 58.13 -12.04 18.31
C GLY A 506 58.30 -10.54 18.62
N ARG A 507 57.38 -9.68 18.16
CA ARG A 507 57.38 -8.23 18.39
C ARG A 507 56.19 -7.84 19.23
N GLN A 508 56.34 -6.82 20.09
CA GLN A 508 55.23 -6.26 20.86
C GLN A 508 54.42 -5.31 20.01
N TRP A 509 53.11 -5.49 20.04
CA TRP A 509 52.14 -4.64 19.37
C TRP A 509 51.14 -4.07 20.38
N ALA A 510 50.68 -2.84 20.10
CA ALA A 510 49.62 -2.18 20.83
C ALA A 510 48.61 -1.61 19.82
N VAL A 511 47.35 -1.90 20.04
CA VAL A 511 46.24 -1.41 19.21
C VAL A 511 45.24 -0.74 20.13
N GLY A 512 44.94 0.56 19.96
CA GLY A 512 44.06 1.26 20.88
C GLY A 512 44.01 2.76 20.67
N ASN A 513 43.56 3.47 21.69
CA ASN A 513 43.41 4.92 21.66
C ASN A 513 44.62 5.68 22.24
N SER A 514 44.56 7.01 22.26
CA SER A 514 45.62 7.86 22.77
C SER A 514 46.00 7.54 24.24
N LYS A 515 45.01 7.14 25.08
CA LYS A 515 45.26 6.77 26.49
C LYS A 515 46.16 5.54 26.61
N LEU A 516 45.99 4.57 25.68
CA LEU A 516 46.90 3.41 25.63
C LEU A 516 48.30 3.83 25.24
N MET A 517 48.47 4.71 24.27
CA MET A 517 49.79 5.22 23.84
C MET A 517 50.50 5.98 24.96
N ASP A 518 49.76 6.84 25.67
CA ASP A 518 50.30 7.56 26.84
C ASP A 518 50.71 6.61 27.95
N ALA A 519 49.90 5.58 28.26
CA ALA A 519 50.24 4.57 29.27
C ALA A 519 51.49 3.75 28.92
N LEU A 520 51.84 3.62 27.65
CA LEU A 520 53.00 2.96 27.14
C LEU A 520 54.22 3.91 26.97
N GLY A 521 54.04 5.21 27.25
CA GLY A 521 55.08 6.22 27.09
C GLY A 521 55.38 6.57 25.62
N ILE A 522 54.49 6.27 24.71
CA ILE A 522 54.62 6.54 23.28
C ILE A 522 54.19 7.99 23.01
N ARG A 523 55.17 8.85 22.65
CA ARG A 523 54.89 10.27 22.37
C ARG A 523 54.36 10.44 20.95
N LEU A 524 53.22 11.11 20.84
CA LEU A 524 52.66 11.54 19.56
C LEU A 524 53.38 12.82 19.09
N THR A 525 53.85 12.84 17.87
CA THR A 525 54.47 14.02 17.24
C THR A 525 53.36 15.00 16.80
N GLU A 526 53.70 16.25 16.48
CA GLU A 526 52.77 17.23 15.92
C GLU A 526 52.09 16.71 14.63
N THR A 527 52.83 15.97 13.80
CA THR A 527 52.30 15.34 12.59
C THR A 527 51.24 14.29 12.92
N HIS A 528 51.48 13.47 13.96
CA HIS A 528 50.51 12.46 14.42
C HIS A 528 49.23 13.11 14.96
N GLN A 529 49.37 14.19 15.73
CA GLN A 529 48.24 14.95 16.28
C GLN A 529 47.40 15.61 15.17
N ALA A 530 48.07 16.23 14.18
CA ALA A 530 47.37 16.82 13.04
C ALA A 530 46.57 15.79 12.23
N ARG A 531 47.08 14.55 12.06
CA ARG A 531 46.35 13.45 11.40
C ARG A 531 45.17 12.95 12.24
N LEU A 532 45.34 12.85 13.56
CA LEU A 532 44.26 12.52 14.48
C LEU A 532 43.11 13.56 14.40
N GLU A 533 43.45 14.85 14.43
CA GLU A 533 42.48 15.93 14.30
C GLU A 533 41.81 15.93 12.95
N GLN A 534 42.53 15.68 11.88
CA GLN A 534 41.98 15.56 10.53
C GLN A 534 40.98 14.39 10.44
N GLY A 535 41.34 13.22 10.95
CA GLY A 535 40.42 12.09 10.96
C GLY A 535 39.22 12.30 11.87
N ALA A 536 39.41 12.91 13.04
CA ALA A 536 38.31 13.29 13.91
C ALA A 536 37.34 14.30 13.24
N ALA A 537 37.87 15.26 12.48
CA ALA A 537 37.08 16.21 11.71
C ALA A 537 36.28 15.55 10.57
N LEU A 538 36.72 14.37 10.10
CA LEU A 538 35.98 13.53 9.12
C LEU A 538 34.99 12.55 9.80
N GLY A 539 34.95 12.52 11.12
CA GLY A 539 34.06 11.63 11.87
C GLY A 539 34.63 10.20 12.06
N HIS A 540 35.90 9.99 11.83
CA HIS A 540 36.51 8.67 12.01
C HIS A 540 36.81 8.38 13.48
N THR A 541 36.55 7.16 13.93
CA THR A 541 37.11 6.62 15.16
C THR A 541 38.55 6.21 14.87
N GLN A 542 39.49 6.86 15.52
CA GLN A 542 40.91 6.66 15.26
C GLN A 542 41.49 5.56 16.15
N VAL A 543 42.04 4.54 15.53
CA VAL A 543 42.79 3.45 16.20
C VAL A 543 44.27 3.62 15.94
N LEU A 544 45.03 3.84 17.00
CA LEU A 544 46.51 3.95 16.92
C LEU A 544 47.13 2.56 17.02
N VAL A 545 48.08 2.31 16.16
CA VAL A 545 48.82 1.05 16.11
C VAL A 545 50.30 1.34 16.39
N ALA A 546 50.83 0.71 17.42
CA ALA A 546 52.23 0.83 17.76
C ALA A 546 52.92 -0.53 17.79
N ARG A 547 54.22 -0.52 17.48
CA ARG A 547 55.08 -1.69 17.49
C ARG A 547 56.38 -1.35 18.24
N ASN A 548 56.77 -2.17 19.21
CA ASN A 548 57.96 -1.97 20.01
C ASN A 548 58.12 -0.54 20.58
N ASN A 549 57.07 0.00 21.16
CA ASN A 549 56.97 1.35 21.72
C ASN A 549 57.11 2.52 20.73
N GLN A 550 56.95 2.27 19.44
CA GLN A 550 56.90 3.32 18.42
C GLN A 550 55.53 3.31 17.71
N LEU A 551 54.94 4.47 17.49
CA LEU A 551 53.71 4.58 16.69
C LEU A 551 54.03 4.23 15.23
N LEU A 552 53.33 3.25 14.71
CA LEU A 552 53.53 2.72 13.36
C LEU A 552 52.48 3.27 12.40
N ALA A 553 51.23 3.29 12.84
CA ALA A 553 50.12 3.68 11.97
C ALA A 553 48.92 4.23 12.74
N LEU A 554 48.05 4.89 11.99
CA LEU A 554 46.72 5.35 12.39
C LEU A 554 45.69 4.72 11.46
N VAL A 555 44.72 4.04 12.03
CA VAL A 555 43.63 3.43 11.28
C VAL A 555 42.35 4.16 11.61
N GLY A 556 41.75 4.82 10.62
CA GLY A 556 40.45 5.47 10.72
C GLY A 556 39.33 4.50 10.41
N ILE A 557 38.43 4.31 11.37
CA ILE A 557 37.26 3.47 11.23
C ILE A 557 36.03 4.38 11.29
N SER A 558 35.16 4.30 10.32
CA SER A 558 33.91 5.00 10.30
C SER A 558 32.82 4.11 9.69
N ASP A 559 31.56 4.45 9.99
CA ASP A 559 30.42 3.84 9.32
C ASP A 559 30.21 4.58 7.99
N PRO A 560 30.40 3.91 6.83
CA PRO A 560 30.34 4.56 5.54
C PRO A 560 28.96 5.17 5.26
N ILE A 561 28.95 6.36 4.68
CA ILE A 561 27.71 6.99 4.20
C ILE A 561 27.22 6.23 2.99
N LYS A 562 25.92 5.93 2.93
CA LYS A 562 25.30 5.27 1.78
C LYS A 562 25.52 6.07 0.50
N ALA A 563 25.80 5.37 -0.58
CA ALA A 563 26.16 5.97 -1.87
C ALA A 563 25.12 6.96 -2.41
N ASP A 564 23.83 6.71 -2.15
CA ASP A 564 22.71 7.52 -2.62
C ASP A 564 22.25 8.60 -1.60
N ALA A 565 22.89 8.69 -0.41
CA ALA A 565 22.44 9.56 0.67
C ALA A 565 22.40 11.04 0.26
N LYS A 566 23.46 11.54 -0.39
CA LYS A 566 23.55 12.93 -0.82
C LYS A 566 22.45 13.31 -1.83
N GLU A 567 22.22 12.44 -2.83
CA GLU A 567 21.19 12.65 -3.84
C GLU A 567 19.78 12.58 -3.24
N ALA A 568 19.57 11.63 -2.33
CA ALA A 568 18.29 11.48 -1.63
C ALA A 568 17.96 12.72 -0.77
N MET A 569 18.94 13.25 -0.03
CA MET A 569 18.74 14.48 0.78
C MET A 569 18.47 15.69 -0.10
N ALA A 570 19.15 15.82 -1.24
CA ALA A 570 18.87 16.88 -2.21
C ALA A 570 17.46 16.77 -2.79
N ALA A 571 17.00 15.56 -3.14
CA ALA A 571 15.64 15.31 -3.63
C ALA A 571 14.58 15.66 -2.57
N LEU A 572 14.79 15.31 -1.30
CA LEU A 572 13.89 15.68 -0.20
C LEU A 572 13.82 17.20 0.00
N LYS A 573 14.96 17.90 -0.05
CA LYS A 573 15.00 19.37 0.01
C LYS A 573 14.24 20.00 -1.17
N THR A 574 14.40 19.49 -2.38
CA THR A 574 13.65 19.94 -3.57
C THR A 574 12.14 19.76 -3.38
N GLN A 575 11.74 18.72 -2.65
CA GLN A 575 10.36 18.50 -2.25
C GLN A 575 9.88 19.42 -1.12
N GLY A 576 10.71 20.35 -0.64
CA GLY A 576 10.39 21.32 0.41
C GLY A 576 10.39 20.72 1.82
N LYS A 577 11.15 19.63 2.05
CA LYS A 577 11.26 19.00 3.38
C LYS A 577 12.37 19.66 4.19
N ARG A 578 12.08 19.96 5.46
CA ARG A 578 13.10 20.30 6.47
C ARG A 578 13.78 18.98 6.87
N LEU A 579 15.10 18.96 6.87
CA LEU A 579 15.88 17.76 7.20
C LEU A 579 16.64 17.99 8.50
N VAL A 580 16.52 17.05 9.42
CA VAL A 580 17.20 17.07 10.73
C VAL A 580 17.94 15.75 10.91
N LEU A 581 19.23 15.84 11.19
CA LEU A 581 20.04 14.68 11.60
C LEU A 581 19.97 14.53 13.11
N LEU A 582 19.54 13.36 13.58
CA LEU A 582 19.47 13.01 14.98
C LEU A 582 20.48 11.88 15.26
N SER A 583 21.43 12.09 16.16
CA SER A 583 22.50 11.12 16.40
C SER A 583 22.91 11.04 17.86
N GLY A 584 23.23 9.82 18.34
CA GLY A 584 23.87 9.60 19.63
C GLY A 584 25.36 9.95 19.67
N ASP A 585 25.99 10.19 18.52
CA ASP A 585 27.40 10.54 18.41
C ASP A 585 27.70 11.94 18.96
N ASN A 586 28.99 12.23 19.12
CA ASN A 586 29.43 13.58 19.45
C ASN A 586 29.12 14.58 18.31
N GLN A 587 29.08 15.86 18.67
CA GLN A 587 28.71 16.95 17.77
C GLN A 587 29.60 17.00 16.50
N ALA A 588 30.89 16.85 16.63
CA ALA A 588 31.85 16.94 15.50
C ALA A 588 31.63 15.83 14.47
N THR A 589 31.39 14.60 14.92
CA THR A 589 31.12 13.44 14.04
C THR A 589 29.76 13.60 13.32
N ALA A 590 28.74 14.00 14.05
CA ALA A 590 27.41 14.21 13.46
C ALA A 590 27.39 15.33 12.42
N GLU A 591 28.05 16.46 12.71
CA GLU A 591 28.21 17.56 11.76
C GLU A 591 29.04 17.20 10.53
N ALA A 592 30.07 16.35 10.68
CA ALA A 592 30.87 15.89 9.56
C ALA A 592 30.02 15.09 8.56
N VAL A 593 29.20 14.16 9.05
CA VAL A 593 28.27 13.38 8.23
C VAL A 593 27.23 14.30 7.60
N ALA A 594 26.60 15.18 8.38
CA ALA A 594 25.56 16.11 7.90
C ALA A 594 26.06 16.99 6.75
N ARG A 595 27.26 17.55 6.86
CA ARG A 595 27.90 18.35 5.79
C ARG A 595 28.09 17.57 4.50
N GLN A 596 28.49 16.28 4.59
CA GLN A 596 28.73 15.45 3.41
C GLN A 596 27.43 15.16 2.65
N VAL A 597 26.31 14.97 3.37
CA VAL A 597 25.00 14.68 2.77
C VAL A 597 24.14 15.94 2.56
N GLY A 598 24.63 17.10 3.03
CA GLY A 598 23.96 18.39 2.83
C GLY A 598 22.84 18.69 3.84
N ILE A 599 22.79 18.07 5.02
CA ILE A 599 21.87 18.41 6.11
C ILE A 599 22.45 19.54 6.93
N GLU A 600 21.63 20.56 7.26
CA GLU A 600 22.08 21.77 7.97
C GLU A 600 21.76 21.70 9.47
N GLU A 601 20.69 21.03 9.84
CA GLU A 601 20.25 20.93 11.24
C GLU A 601 20.68 19.60 11.84
N VAL A 602 21.48 19.68 12.90
CA VAL A 602 22.10 18.51 13.56
C VAL A 602 21.83 18.56 15.05
N ILE A 603 21.37 17.46 15.60
CA ILE A 603 21.16 17.24 17.02
C ILE A 603 21.98 16.02 17.41
N ALA A 604 23.05 16.25 18.14
CA ALA A 604 24.04 15.23 18.53
C ALA A 604 23.99 14.92 20.02
N GLY A 605 24.59 13.79 20.41
CA GLY A 605 24.66 13.35 21.80
C GLY A 605 23.33 12.93 22.41
N VAL A 606 22.37 12.53 21.59
CA VAL A 606 20.99 12.19 22.00
C VAL A 606 20.93 10.73 22.45
N LEU A 607 20.46 10.50 23.65
CA LEU A 607 20.18 9.15 24.14
C LEU A 607 18.96 8.53 23.43
N PRO A 608 18.84 7.19 23.32
CA PRO A 608 17.73 6.54 22.68
C PRO A 608 16.35 7.00 23.17
N ASP A 609 16.18 7.15 24.48
CA ASP A 609 14.94 7.61 25.10
C ASP A 609 14.61 9.09 24.82
N GLU A 610 15.61 9.89 24.49
CA GLU A 610 15.44 11.32 24.19
C GLU A 610 15.01 11.56 22.73
N LYS A 611 15.26 10.61 21.82
CA LYS A 611 14.86 10.72 20.40
C LYS A 611 13.37 11.00 20.24
N GLN A 612 12.54 10.30 21.02
CA GLN A 612 11.09 10.54 21.05
C GLN A 612 10.75 11.96 21.48
N SER A 613 11.45 12.51 22.46
CA SER A 613 11.21 13.86 22.97
C SER A 613 11.47 14.94 21.90
N TRP A 614 12.49 14.71 21.04
CA TRP A 614 12.78 15.60 19.93
C TRP A 614 11.69 15.54 18.84
N VAL A 615 11.18 14.36 18.51
CA VAL A 615 10.03 14.21 17.61
C VAL A 615 8.84 14.99 18.14
N ASN A 616 8.47 14.81 19.40
CA ASN A 616 7.35 15.54 20.05
C ASN A 616 7.58 17.05 20.03
N LYS A 617 8.82 17.52 20.19
CA LYS A 617 9.18 18.95 20.16
C LYS A 617 8.93 19.57 18.78
N PHE A 618 9.29 18.86 17.69
CA PHE A 618 9.00 19.32 16.34
C PHE A 618 7.50 19.33 16.05
N GLN A 619 6.76 18.30 16.50
CA GLN A 619 5.30 18.27 16.39
C GLN A 619 4.64 19.44 17.16
N ALA A 620 5.14 19.77 18.35
CA ALA A 620 4.66 20.93 19.11
C ALA A 620 4.93 22.29 18.42
N GLN A 621 5.88 22.33 17.50
CA GLN A 621 6.14 23.50 16.64
C GLN A 621 5.19 23.61 15.44
N GLY A 622 4.29 22.63 15.26
CA GLY A 622 3.33 22.56 14.15
C GLY A 622 3.84 21.81 12.92
N GLU A 623 5.00 21.15 13.01
CA GLU A 623 5.53 20.32 11.94
C GLU A 623 4.79 18.98 11.89
N VAL A 624 4.61 18.45 10.68
CA VAL A 624 4.24 17.04 10.47
C VAL A 624 5.52 16.26 10.29
N VAL A 625 5.85 15.44 11.28
CA VAL A 625 7.17 14.83 11.43
C VAL A 625 7.18 13.40 10.89
N ALA A 626 8.14 13.11 9.99
CA ALA A 626 8.54 11.75 9.68
C ALA A 626 9.83 11.42 10.43
N MET A 627 9.86 10.30 11.14
CA MET A 627 11.08 9.73 11.73
C MET A 627 11.55 8.56 10.87
N VAL A 628 12.82 8.58 10.49
CA VAL A 628 13.47 7.52 9.69
C VAL A 628 14.58 6.89 10.52
N GLY A 629 14.51 5.58 10.72
CA GLY A 629 15.48 4.84 11.55
C GLY A 629 15.57 3.36 11.17
N ASP A 630 16.55 2.64 11.75
CA ASP A 630 16.70 1.19 11.58
C ASP A 630 15.85 0.36 12.54
N GLY A 631 15.29 0.98 13.55
CA GLY A 631 14.23 0.50 14.42
C GLY A 631 14.63 -0.23 15.69
N ILE A 632 15.88 -0.61 15.89
CA ILE A 632 16.28 -1.29 17.13
C ILE A 632 16.22 -0.31 18.31
N ASN A 633 16.85 0.86 18.13
CA ASN A 633 16.93 1.91 19.14
C ASN A 633 15.91 3.03 18.92
N ASP A 634 15.25 3.05 17.76
CA ASP A 634 14.40 4.14 17.30
C ASP A 634 12.90 3.83 17.42
N ALA A 635 12.51 2.60 17.79
CA ALA A 635 11.11 2.18 17.83
C ALA A 635 10.19 3.16 18.60
N PRO A 636 10.56 3.70 19.78
CA PRO A 636 9.74 4.70 20.45
C PRO A 636 9.58 5.99 19.67
N ALA A 637 10.64 6.46 18.98
CA ALA A 637 10.61 7.66 18.17
C ALA A 637 9.82 7.45 16.87
N LEU A 638 9.94 6.27 16.24
CA LEU A 638 9.16 5.86 15.07
C LEU A 638 7.66 5.85 15.38
N MET A 639 7.27 5.27 16.52
CA MET A 639 5.86 5.22 16.96
C MET A 639 5.30 6.59 17.36
N ALA A 640 6.14 7.51 17.85
CA ALA A 640 5.71 8.85 18.27
C ALA A 640 5.57 9.82 17.09
N ALA A 641 6.26 9.58 15.97
CA ALA A 641 6.20 10.40 14.78
C ALA A 641 4.81 10.34 14.11
N ASP A 642 4.47 11.37 13.34
CA ASP A 642 3.26 11.33 12.51
C ASP A 642 3.37 10.26 11.41
N VAL A 643 4.60 9.96 10.98
CA VAL A 643 4.93 8.86 10.07
C VAL A 643 6.25 8.23 10.50
N GLY A 644 6.20 7.02 11.03
CA GLY A 644 7.39 6.20 11.29
C GLY A 644 7.85 5.49 10.02
N ILE A 645 9.14 5.58 9.67
CA ILE A 645 9.71 4.96 8.47
C ILE A 645 10.90 4.09 8.87
N ALA A 646 10.76 2.77 8.71
CA ALA A 646 11.83 1.81 9.01
C ALA A 646 12.67 1.51 7.77
N MET A 647 13.98 1.38 7.98
CA MET A 647 14.89 0.87 6.96
C MET A 647 14.85 -0.66 6.93
N GLY A 648 14.87 -1.27 5.74
CA GLY A 648 14.63 -2.72 5.53
C GLY A 648 15.69 -3.67 6.07
N SER A 649 16.84 -3.15 6.53
CA SER A 649 17.82 -3.89 7.32
C SER A 649 17.41 -4.02 8.79
N GLY A 650 16.33 -3.36 9.21
CA GLY A 650 15.82 -3.33 10.58
C GLY A 650 15.22 -4.66 11.04
N THR A 651 15.10 -4.80 12.35
CA THR A 651 14.47 -5.95 13.00
C THR A 651 12.97 -6.04 12.70
N GLU A 652 12.35 -7.19 12.93
CA GLU A 652 10.87 -7.37 12.88
C GLU A 652 10.13 -6.31 13.71
N ILE A 653 10.70 -5.90 14.83
CA ILE A 653 10.15 -4.85 15.71
C ILE A 653 10.06 -3.51 14.97
N ALA A 654 11.03 -3.18 14.12
CA ALA A 654 11.01 -1.95 13.33
C ALA A 654 9.88 -1.97 12.28
N ILE A 655 9.72 -3.09 11.60
CA ILE A 655 8.68 -3.27 10.57
C ILE A 655 7.29 -3.18 11.20
N GLU A 656 7.11 -3.75 12.39
CA GLU A 656 5.83 -3.67 13.13
C GLU A 656 5.53 -2.28 13.67
N SER A 657 6.56 -1.51 14.04
CA SER A 657 6.43 -0.18 14.65
C SER A 657 6.28 0.94 13.61
N ALA A 658 6.68 0.72 12.36
CA ALA A 658 6.70 1.73 11.33
C ALA A 658 5.41 1.78 10.50
N ASP A 659 5.07 2.97 9.99
CA ASP A 659 3.99 3.19 9.03
C ASP A 659 4.40 2.88 7.60
N LEU A 660 5.67 3.13 7.28
CA LEU A 660 6.30 2.80 6.02
C LEU A 660 7.57 1.98 6.28
N THR A 661 7.84 0.98 5.44
CA THR A 661 9.08 0.20 5.51
C THR A 661 9.76 0.22 4.16
N LEU A 662 11.01 0.65 4.11
CA LEU A 662 11.84 0.60 2.92
C LEU A 662 12.56 -0.76 2.88
N LEU A 663 12.11 -1.69 2.06
CA LEU A 663 12.72 -3.03 1.92
C LEU A 663 14.15 -2.95 1.38
N ASN A 664 14.39 -1.96 0.54
CA ASN A 664 15.70 -1.63 0.04
C ASN A 664 16.36 -0.60 0.98
N PRO A 665 17.61 -0.78 1.42
CA PRO A 665 18.30 0.17 2.26
C PRO A 665 18.62 1.53 1.60
N ARG A 666 18.17 1.77 0.36
CA ARG A 666 18.40 3.02 -0.37
C ARG A 666 17.52 4.17 0.13
N LEU A 667 18.15 5.29 0.40
CA LEU A 667 17.44 6.52 0.79
C LEU A 667 16.66 7.19 -0.36
N GLY A 668 17.00 6.90 -1.60
CA GLY A 668 16.25 7.35 -2.77
C GLY A 668 14.79 6.87 -2.76
N SER A 669 14.53 5.67 -2.23
CA SER A 669 13.17 5.13 -2.05
C SER A 669 12.31 6.00 -1.11
N LEU A 670 12.93 6.70 -0.15
CA LEU A 670 12.25 7.63 0.76
C LEU A 670 11.66 8.84 0.00
N ALA A 671 12.47 9.47 -0.86
CA ALA A 671 12.00 10.58 -1.69
C ALA A 671 10.87 10.13 -2.62
N GLY A 672 10.99 8.95 -3.22
CA GLY A 672 9.95 8.33 -4.03
C GLY A 672 8.66 8.05 -3.24
N ALA A 673 8.75 7.58 -1.99
CA ALA A 673 7.59 7.33 -1.13
C ALA A 673 6.80 8.61 -0.84
N PHE A 674 7.48 9.73 -0.51
CA PHE A 674 6.82 11.03 -0.31
C PHE A 674 6.20 11.58 -1.59
N ALA A 675 6.87 11.44 -2.74
CA ALA A 675 6.34 11.85 -4.03
C ALA A 675 5.09 11.05 -4.39
N LEU A 676 5.11 9.73 -4.20
CA LEU A 676 3.96 8.85 -4.42
C LEU A 676 2.78 9.19 -3.50
N SER A 677 3.05 9.44 -2.21
CA SER A 677 2.02 9.83 -1.24
C SER A 677 1.32 11.12 -1.65
N ARG A 678 2.07 12.11 -2.10
CA ARG A 678 1.56 13.39 -2.60
C ARG A 678 0.74 13.22 -3.88
N ALA A 679 1.25 12.43 -4.83
CA ALA A 679 0.56 12.08 -6.07
C ALA A 679 -0.75 11.34 -5.78
N THR A 680 -0.75 10.42 -4.82
CA THR A 680 -1.93 9.65 -4.39
C THR A 680 -3.02 10.57 -3.83
N LEU A 681 -2.68 11.45 -2.90
CA LEU A 681 -3.64 12.40 -2.32
C LEU A 681 -4.19 13.36 -3.38
N GLY A 682 -3.33 13.85 -4.29
CA GLY A 682 -3.73 14.66 -5.43
C GLY A 682 -4.72 13.94 -6.35
N ASN A 683 -4.45 12.68 -6.65
CA ASN A 683 -5.32 11.83 -7.48
C ASN A 683 -6.67 11.58 -6.80
N ILE A 684 -6.68 11.28 -5.49
CA ILE A 684 -7.93 11.11 -4.72
C ILE A 684 -8.77 12.39 -4.78
N LYS A 685 -8.16 13.57 -4.56
CA LYS A 685 -8.87 14.85 -4.66
C LYS A 685 -9.45 15.09 -6.05
N GLN A 686 -8.71 14.77 -7.11
CA GLN A 686 -9.18 14.86 -8.49
C GLN A 686 -10.36 13.91 -8.75
N ASN A 687 -10.26 12.66 -8.26
CA ASN A 687 -11.33 11.66 -8.40
C ASN A 687 -12.60 12.09 -7.66
N LEU A 688 -12.47 12.60 -6.44
CA LEU A 688 -13.59 13.13 -5.66
C LEU A 688 -14.22 14.33 -6.35
N PHE A 689 -13.42 15.28 -6.83
CA PHE A 689 -13.92 16.43 -7.59
C PHE A 689 -14.68 15.96 -8.84
N GLY A 690 -14.10 15.05 -9.64
CA GLY A 690 -14.74 14.48 -10.81
C GLY A 690 -16.05 13.79 -10.48
N ALA A 691 -16.11 12.99 -9.40
CA ALA A 691 -17.32 12.32 -8.98
C ALA A 691 -18.43 13.30 -8.54
N PHE A 692 -18.06 14.39 -7.86
CA PHE A 692 -19.04 15.39 -7.40
C PHE A 692 -19.52 16.33 -8.49
N ILE A 693 -18.67 16.73 -9.44
CA ILE A 693 -19.01 17.72 -10.45
C ILE A 693 -20.15 17.25 -11.36
N TYR A 694 -20.16 15.97 -11.73
CA TYR A 694 -21.26 15.38 -12.53
C TYR A 694 -22.60 15.50 -11.82
N ASN A 695 -22.63 15.25 -10.51
CA ASN A 695 -23.85 15.30 -9.71
C ASN A 695 -24.26 16.76 -9.45
N THR A 696 -23.30 17.62 -9.06
CA THR A 696 -23.57 19.02 -8.72
C THR A 696 -24.11 19.82 -9.89
N LEU A 697 -23.59 19.61 -11.10
CA LEU A 697 -24.09 20.25 -12.31
C LEU A 697 -25.30 19.50 -12.90
N GLY A 698 -25.30 18.19 -12.81
CA GLY A 698 -26.33 17.34 -13.40
C GLY A 698 -27.70 17.46 -12.71
N ILE A 699 -27.74 17.56 -11.38
CA ILE A 699 -29.00 17.65 -10.63
C ILE A 699 -29.81 18.89 -11.03
N PRO A 700 -29.30 20.13 -11.04
CA PRO A 700 -30.05 21.28 -11.51
C PRO A 700 -30.53 21.17 -12.97
N ILE A 701 -29.65 20.62 -13.85
CA ILE A 701 -30.01 20.42 -15.25
C ILE A 701 -31.15 19.40 -15.38
N ALA A 702 -31.09 18.28 -14.65
CA ALA A 702 -32.13 17.27 -14.62
C ALA A 702 -33.43 17.79 -13.98
N ALA A 703 -33.30 18.68 -12.99
CA ALA A 703 -34.48 19.38 -12.41
C ALA A 703 -35.14 20.39 -13.36
N GLY A 704 -34.55 20.62 -14.55
CA GLY A 704 -35.13 21.46 -15.59
C GLY A 704 -34.75 22.93 -15.55
N VAL A 705 -33.66 23.34 -14.82
CA VAL A 705 -33.24 24.75 -14.75
C VAL A 705 -32.92 25.33 -16.12
N LEU A 706 -32.48 24.52 -17.10
CA LEU A 706 -32.19 24.97 -18.46
C LEU A 706 -33.40 24.96 -19.36
N TYR A 707 -34.53 24.38 -18.95
CA TYR A 707 -35.75 24.26 -19.81
C TYR A 707 -36.27 25.61 -20.31
N PRO A 708 -36.35 26.69 -19.52
CA PRO A 708 -36.81 27.99 -19.99
C PRO A 708 -35.98 28.57 -21.14
N LEU A 709 -34.71 28.15 -21.27
CA LEU A 709 -33.78 28.61 -22.31
C LEU A 709 -33.74 27.69 -23.51
N THR A 710 -33.88 26.37 -23.29
CA THR A 710 -33.62 25.36 -24.33
C THR A 710 -34.91 24.66 -24.80
N GLY A 711 -35.98 24.68 -24.01
CA GLY A 711 -37.20 23.90 -24.21
C GLY A 711 -37.00 22.39 -24.06
N ILE A 712 -35.83 21.94 -23.56
CA ILE A 712 -35.46 20.52 -23.49
C ILE A 712 -35.19 20.13 -22.04
N LEU A 713 -35.74 19.00 -21.59
CA LEU A 713 -35.41 18.33 -20.34
C LEU A 713 -34.28 17.31 -20.53
N LEU A 714 -33.48 17.12 -19.50
CA LEU A 714 -32.46 16.07 -19.50
C LEU A 714 -33.15 14.68 -19.55
N SER A 715 -32.85 13.92 -20.59
CA SER A 715 -33.34 12.54 -20.68
C SER A 715 -32.74 11.65 -19.59
N PRO A 716 -33.54 10.76 -18.96
CA PRO A 716 -33.00 9.77 -18.00
C PRO A 716 -31.90 8.87 -18.57
N VAL A 717 -31.93 8.61 -19.89
CA VAL A 717 -30.90 7.83 -20.59
C VAL A 717 -29.57 8.58 -20.62
N VAL A 718 -29.59 9.88 -20.92
CA VAL A 718 -28.40 10.74 -20.89
C VAL A 718 -27.83 10.83 -19.47
N ALA A 719 -28.69 10.93 -18.46
CA ALA A 719 -28.30 10.90 -17.05
C ALA A 719 -27.59 9.58 -16.70
N GLY A 720 -28.10 8.44 -17.13
CA GLY A 720 -27.49 7.13 -16.93
C GLY A 720 -26.13 6.98 -17.63
N ALA A 721 -26.02 7.47 -18.87
CA ALA A 721 -24.76 7.48 -19.61
C ALA A 721 -23.69 8.36 -18.92
N ALA A 722 -24.07 9.55 -18.44
CA ALA A 722 -23.19 10.44 -17.69
C ALA A 722 -22.64 9.76 -16.42
N MET A 723 -23.47 9.01 -15.70
CA MET A 723 -23.05 8.27 -14.51
C MET A 723 -22.08 7.13 -14.82
N ALA A 724 -22.30 6.39 -15.91
CA ALA A 724 -21.36 5.36 -16.37
C ALA A 724 -19.99 5.97 -16.73
N LEU A 725 -19.99 7.12 -17.42
CA LEU A 725 -18.78 7.87 -17.77
C LEU A 725 -18.06 8.42 -16.53
N SER A 726 -18.79 8.89 -15.52
CA SER A 726 -18.21 9.37 -14.26
C SER A 726 -17.39 8.27 -13.59
N SER A 727 -17.95 7.05 -13.46
CA SER A 727 -17.23 5.91 -12.89
C SER A 727 -15.98 5.54 -13.71
N LEU A 728 -16.08 5.53 -15.03
CA LEU A 728 -14.94 5.24 -15.91
C LEU A 728 -13.85 6.29 -15.80
N THR A 729 -14.21 7.58 -15.65
CA THR A 729 -13.27 8.69 -15.46
C THR A 729 -12.45 8.49 -14.18
N VAL A 730 -13.09 8.19 -13.05
CA VAL A 730 -12.44 7.94 -11.77
C VAL A 730 -11.46 6.77 -11.85
N VAL A 731 -11.88 5.65 -12.43
CA VAL A 731 -11.03 4.46 -12.57
C VAL A 731 -9.84 4.73 -13.49
N THR A 732 -10.06 5.41 -14.61
CA THR A 732 -9.00 5.75 -15.56
C THR A 732 -7.98 6.70 -14.93
N ASN A 733 -8.45 7.72 -14.19
CA ASN A 733 -7.57 8.65 -13.49
C ASN A 733 -6.78 7.96 -12.36
N ALA A 734 -7.39 7.04 -11.60
CA ALA A 734 -6.67 6.25 -10.61
C ALA A 734 -5.55 5.42 -11.24
N ASN A 735 -5.82 4.77 -12.40
CA ASN A 735 -4.82 3.98 -13.12
C ASN A 735 -3.67 4.83 -13.69
N ARG A 736 -3.85 6.16 -13.88
CA ARG A 736 -2.77 7.06 -14.30
C ARG A 736 -1.62 7.09 -13.30
N LEU A 737 -1.89 6.88 -12.00
CA LEU A 737 -0.85 6.79 -10.95
C LEU A 737 0.23 5.73 -11.23
N ARG A 738 -0.09 4.68 -11.98
CA ARG A 738 0.89 3.65 -12.37
C ARG A 738 2.05 4.18 -13.21
N ARG A 739 1.79 5.21 -14.03
CA ARG A 739 2.71 5.74 -15.03
C ARG A 739 3.21 7.15 -14.72
N GLN A 740 2.72 7.74 -13.63
CA GLN A 740 3.11 9.10 -13.26
C GLN A 740 4.59 9.12 -12.86
N SER A 741 5.40 10.05 -13.42
CA SER A 741 6.75 10.31 -12.91
C SER A 741 6.68 10.72 -11.44
N LEU A 742 7.64 10.25 -10.64
CA LEU A 742 7.79 10.54 -9.21
C LEU A 742 9.04 11.39 -8.93
N ASP A 743 9.64 11.92 -10.03
CA ASP A 743 10.81 12.80 -9.97
C ASP A 743 10.45 14.18 -9.42
#